data_73ee50cc6a8e91c00183aabf702c5840
#
_entry.id   73ee50cc6a8e91c00183aabf702c5840
#
_cell.length_a   1.000
_cell.length_b   1.000
_cell.length_c   1.000
_cell.angle_alpha   90.00
_cell.angle_beta   90.00
_cell.angle_gamma   90.00
#
_symmetry.space_group_name_H-M   'P 1'
#
loop_
_entity.id
_entity.type
_entity.pdbx_description
1 polymer ?
#
loop_
_entity_poly.entity_id
_entity_poly.type
_entity_poly.pdbx_seq_one_letter_code
_entity_poly.pdbx_strand_id
1 'polypeptide(L)'
;MERPADKIYDVLKRYWGFTEFRPVQERIIRSVMDGRDTLALMPTGGGKSLTYQIPGLAQEGLCIVVTPLIALMKDQVDRLRARHIPAVAIHSGLSPRAIDIALDNCVYGDVKFLYVAPERLATEAFRLRVVRMNVSLVAVDEAHCISQWGYDFRPSYLRIAELREKLPGVPVLALTASATKLVAEDIMRHLRFAEPHILRSSFARPNLSYSVRHTDDKNGQLLRLVRNVPGSGIVYVRTREGTEQVADMLRREGITAAAYHGGMGHAERSLRQEEWVSGRTRVMVATNAFGMGIDKPDVRFVAHYSMCDSLESYYQEAGRAGRDGMRSYALLLVSSDDGERIVRRFEQEFPPLEKIKDIYERVCSYLQVGIGDGAQASFLFNIHDFCAREHLYSGTVVSALKLLQQNGYMTLTDAQENPARIMFCVSRDDLYKLRVQRDELDHFIRTLLRLYNGVFTEFRQIDEGEIATWSGYTVQRVKELLKRLWQLRVIRYVPSNRSPILFMDEERLPRADLYIAPETYKRRQELMRERFEHMLAYAANETRCRSAVLEGYFGEGAPAACGVCDICLAHKRAGKRQAQGCATPSADGGLREKLRQRLSRGAADPHELAAEFSGEAQQIGRALRELLDEGIAGTGRDGKIGLK
;
A
#
# COMPACT_ATOMS: atom_id res chain seq x y z
N MET A 1 31.04 -26.35 23.12
CA MET A 1 30.21 -25.81 22.03
C MET A 1 28.85 -25.47 22.63
N GLU A 2 28.54 -24.16 22.75
CA GLU A 2 27.24 -23.70 23.20
C GLU A 2 26.15 -24.22 22.25
N ARG A 3 25.03 -24.64 22.82
CA ARG A 3 23.89 -25.11 22.00
C ARG A 3 23.40 -23.95 21.13
N PRO A 4 23.08 -24.16 19.82
CA PRO A 4 22.55 -23.11 18.94
C PRO A 4 21.33 -22.38 19.52
N ALA A 5 20.62 -23.05 20.45
CA ALA A 5 19.49 -22.47 21.17
C ALA A 5 19.85 -21.28 22.05
N ASP A 6 21.02 -21.28 22.67
CA ASP A 6 21.42 -20.23 23.62
C ASP A 6 21.80 -18.95 22.84
N LYS A 7 22.45 -19.11 21.68
CA LYS A 7 22.94 -17.99 20.87
C LYS A 7 21.82 -17.07 20.33
N ILE A 8 20.65 -17.60 19.97
CA ILE A 8 19.54 -16.76 19.46
C ILE A 8 18.92 -15.88 20.56
N TYR A 9 18.85 -16.39 21.80
CA TYR A 9 18.37 -15.62 22.95
C TYR A 9 19.38 -14.58 23.40
N ASP A 10 20.68 -14.86 23.33
CA ASP A 10 21.72 -13.88 23.61
C ASP A 10 21.70 -12.72 22.62
N VAL A 11 21.52 -13.01 21.32
CA VAL A 11 21.34 -12.00 20.28
C VAL A 11 20.08 -11.17 20.55
N LEU A 12 18.95 -11.81 20.87
CA LEU A 12 17.69 -11.14 21.17
C LEU A 12 17.85 -10.17 22.36
N LYS A 13 18.43 -10.65 23.45
CA LYS A 13 18.66 -9.86 24.66
C LYS A 13 19.62 -8.71 24.41
N ARG A 14 20.74 -8.99 23.73
CA ARG A 14 21.80 -8.00 23.48
C ARG A 14 21.34 -6.81 22.63
N TYR A 15 20.61 -7.07 21.55
CA TYR A 15 20.28 -6.03 20.57
C TYR A 15 18.86 -5.47 20.70
N TRP A 16 17.92 -6.21 21.27
CA TRP A 16 16.52 -5.79 21.41
C TRP A 16 16.04 -5.69 22.86
N GLY A 17 16.79 -6.22 23.82
CA GLY A 17 16.43 -6.21 25.24
C GLY A 17 15.28 -7.15 25.61
N PHE A 18 14.83 -8.00 24.69
CA PHE A 18 13.79 -8.99 24.95
C PHE A 18 14.40 -10.29 25.47
N THR A 19 13.67 -10.96 26.37
CA THR A 19 14.07 -12.25 26.96
C THR A 19 13.38 -13.44 26.32
N GLU A 20 12.29 -13.20 25.59
CA GLU A 20 11.46 -14.26 25.02
C GLU A 20 11.02 -13.90 23.59
N PHE A 21 10.92 -14.92 22.75
CA PHE A 21 10.30 -14.83 21.43
C PHE A 21 8.80 -15.06 21.52
N ARG A 22 8.05 -14.51 20.60
CA ARG A 22 6.69 -15.00 20.35
C ARG A 22 6.76 -16.44 19.82
N PRO A 23 5.83 -17.33 20.16
CA PRO A 23 5.95 -18.78 19.87
C PRO A 23 6.26 -19.10 18.40
N VAL A 24 5.69 -18.36 17.45
CA VAL A 24 5.91 -18.58 16.02
C VAL A 24 7.26 -18.02 15.56
N GLN A 25 7.74 -16.91 16.15
CA GLN A 25 9.05 -16.34 15.80
C GLN A 25 10.18 -17.34 16.07
N GLU A 26 10.19 -17.97 17.23
CA GLU A 26 11.21 -18.96 17.58
C GLU A 26 11.21 -20.15 16.61
N ARG A 27 10.03 -20.67 16.28
CA ARG A 27 9.91 -21.77 15.32
C ARG A 27 10.46 -21.41 13.95
N ILE A 28 10.18 -20.19 13.45
CA ILE A 28 10.70 -19.69 12.17
C ILE A 28 12.23 -19.55 12.25
N ILE A 29 12.74 -18.93 13.31
CA ILE A 29 14.18 -18.72 13.51
C ILE A 29 14.91 -20.07 13.52
N ARG A 30 14.42 -21.05 14.27
CA ARG A 30 15.02 -22.38 14.34
C ARG A 30 14.97 -23.09 12.99
N SER A 31 13.85 -23.04 12.29
CA SER A 31 13.72 -23.64 10.95
C SER A 31 14.76 -23.11 9.97
N VAL A 32 14.98 -21.79 9.98
CA VAL A 32 16.01 -21.13 9.15
C VAL A 32 17.43 -21.50 9.60
N MET A 33 17.67 -21.57 10.92
CA MET A 33 18.97 -21.99 11.47
C MET A 33 19.30 -23.45 11.13
N ASP A 34 18.29 -24.29 10.96
CA ASP A 34 18.42 -25.67 10.48
C ASP A 34 18.63 -25.77 8.96
N GLY A 35 18.75 -24.65 8.27
CA GLY A 35 19.00 -24.60 6.81
C GLY A 35 17.76 -24.87 5.95
N ARG A 36 16.54 -24.80 6.51
CA ARG A 36 15.30 -25.09 5.77
C ARG A 36 14.73 -23.84 5.11
N ASP A 37 14.31 -23.98 3.86
CA ASP A 37 13.45 -23.00 3.22
C ASP A 37 12.14 -22.87 4.01
N THR A 38 11.75 -21.64 4.31
CA THR A 38 10.59 -21.42 5.18
C THR A 38 9.71 -20.29 4.65
N LEU A 39 8.41 -20.57 4.46
CA LEU A 39 7.40 -19.55 4.24
C LEU A 39 6.74 -19.19 5.58
N ALA A 40 6.94 -17.97 6.02
CA ALA A 40 6.36 -17.47 7.27
C ALA A 40 5.17 -16.55 6.99
N LEU A 41 3.97 -17.00 7.35
CA LEU A 41 2.74 -16.22 7.30
C LEU A 41 2.51 -15.57 8.66
N MET A 42 2.76 -14.28 8.74
CA MET A 42 2.71 -13.52 9.99
C MET A 42 1.92 -12.21 9.80
N PRO A 43 1.03 -11.85 10.72
CA PRO A 43 0.27 -10.61 10.63
C PRO A 43 1.18 -9.37 10.63
N THR A 44 0.65 -8.23 10.16
CA THR A 44 1.30 -6.94 10.34
C THR A 44 1.47 -6.66 11.84
N GLY A 45 2.68 -6.17 12.23
CA GLY A 45 3.02 -6.01 13.65
C GLY A 45 3.39 -7.30 14.38
N GLY A 46 3.43 -8.45 13.70
CA GLY A 46 3.85 -9.75 14.26
C GLY A 46 5.36 -9.87 14.55
N GLY A 47 6.15 -8.84 14.20
CA GLY A 47 7.60 -8.86 14.39
C GLY A 47 8.35 -9.68 13.34
N LYS A 48 7.90 -9.61 12.07
CA LYS A 48 8.53 -10.30 10.91
C LYS A 48 10.03 -10.06 10.81
N SER A 49 10.49 -8.82 11.00
CA SER A 49 11.91 -8.48 10.84
C SER A 49 12.84 -9.26 11.79
N LEU A 50 12.40 -9.53 13.02
CA LEU A 50 13.19 -10.32 13.97
C LEU A 50 13.49 -11.74 13.46
N THR A 51 12.60 -12.32 12.66
CA THR A 51 12.73 -13.71 12.20
C THR A 51 13.87 -13.92 11.21
N TYR A 52 14.36 -12.86 10.54
CA TYR A 52 15.58 -12.91 9.74
C TYR A 52 16.76 -12.17 10.37
N GLN A 53 16.50 -11.16 11.21
CA GLN A 53 17.57 -10.40 11.86
C GLN A 53 18.29 -11.23 12.92
N ILE A 54 17.56 -12.04 13.69
CA ILE A 54 18.15 -12.92 14.70
C ILE A 54 19.06 -14.00 14.07
N PRO A 55 18.59 -14.83 13.11
CA PRO A 55 19.46 -15.83 12.48
C PRO A 55 20.63 -15.19 11.72
N GLY A 56 20.42 -14.05 11.04
CA GLY A 56 21.48 -13.32 10.36
C GLY A 56 22.60 -12.83 11.29
N LEU A 57 22.29 -12.55 12.55
CA LEU A 57 23.30 -12.21 13.58
C LEU A 57 23.89 -13.42 14.29
N ALA A 58 23.10 -14.48 14.47
CA ALA A 58 23.53 -15.69 15.13
C ALA A 58 24.45 -16.56 14.27
N GLN A 59 24.39 -16.41 12.95
CA GLN A 59 25.23 -17.13 11.98
C GLN A 59 26.38 -16.24 11.48
N GLU A 60 27.45 -16.86 11.01
CA GLU A 60 28.48 -16.18 10.25
C GLU A 60 27.97 -15.87 8.84
N GLY A 61 28.46 -14.76 8.26
CA GLY A 61 28.09 -14.34 6.93
C GLY A 61 27.04 -13.22 6.89
N LEU A 62 26.50 -13.01 5.70
CA LEU A 62 25.63 -11.89 5.33
C LEU A 62 24.20 -12.39 5.12
N CYS A 63 23.22 -11.68 5.64
CA CYS A 63 21.82 -11.85 5.29
C CYS A 63 21.42 -10.87 4.17
N ILE A 64 21.02 -11.39 3.01
CA ILE A 64 20.44 -10.59 1.94
C ILE A 64 18.95 -10.46 2.18
N VAL A 65 18.43 -9.23 2.26
CA VAL A 65 17.00 -8.93 2.44
C VAL A 65 16.45 -8.29 1.17
N VAL A 66 15.63 -9.03 0.43
CA VAL A 66 14.94 -8.53 -0.75
C VAL A 66 13.62 -7.92 -0.32
N THR A 67 13.41 -6.63 -0.60
CA THR A 67 12.20 -5.91 -0.23
C THR A 67 11.83 -4.85 -1.27
N PRO A 68 10.52 -4.59 -1.53
CA PRO A 68 10.10 -3.77 -2.67
C PRO A 68 10.18 -2.27 -2.43
N LEU A 69 10.45 -1.82 -1.20
CA LEU A 69 10.27 -0.43 -0.81
C LEU A 69 11.53 0.22 -0.27
N ILE A 70 11.98 1.25 -0.96
CA ILE A 70 13.18 2.03 -0.58
C ILE A 70 13.04 2.67 0.80
N ALA A 71 11.87 3.22 1.12
CA ALA A 71 11.63 3.85 2.42
C ALA A 71 11.77 2.84 3.58
N LEU A 72 11.22 1.62 3.39
CA LEU A 72 11.35 0.54 4.38
C LEU A 72 12.80 0.09 4.53
N MET A 73 13.55 -0.04 3.43
CA MET A 73 14.98 -0.39 3.48
C MET A 73 15.77 0.60 4.33
N LYS A 74 15.57 1.91 4.08
CA LYS A 74 16.26 2.98 4.82
C LYS A 74 15.92 2.90 6.31
N ASP A 75 14.65 2.85 6.67
CA ASP A 75 14.20 2.75 8.06
C ASP A 75 14.78 1.51 8.77
N GLN A 76 14.76 0.34 8.12
CA GLN A 76 15.34 -0.88 8.69
C GLN A 76 16.87 -0.77 8.87
N VAL A 77 17.58 -0.24 7.88
CA VAL A 77 19.03 -0.03 7.95
C VAL A 77 19.38 0.98 9.05
N ASP A 78 18.66 2.09 9.16
CA ASP A 78 18.90 3.10 10.19
C ASP A 78 18.66 2.54 11.60
N ARG A 79 17.61 1.74 11.78
CA ARG A 79 17.33 1.03 13.06
C ARG A 79 18.40 0.01 13.42
N LEU A 80 18.95 -0.71 12.44
CA LEU A 80 20.05 -1.66 12.68
C LEU A 80 21.33 -0.92 13.05
N ARG A 81 21.67 0.15 12.33
CA ARG A 81 22.85 1.00 12.61
C ARG A 81 22.75 1.66 13.98
N ALA A 82 21.57 2.11 14.38
CA ALA A 82 21.34 2.64 15.73
C ALA A 82 21.59 1.60 16.85
N ARG A 83 21.58 0.31 16.51
CA ARG A 83 21.95 -0.81 17.40
C ARG A 83 23.39 -1.28 17.17
N HIS A 84 24.20 -0.52 16.46
CA HIS A 84 25.57 -0.87 16.09
C HIS A 84 25.68 -2.17 15.26
N ILE A 85 24.66 -2.48 14.47
CA ILE A 85 24.66 -3.62 13.55
C ILE A 85 24.99 -3.11 12.14
N PRO A 86 26.07 -3.60 11.51
CA PRO A 86 26.47 -3.18 10.17
C PRO A 86 25.42 -3.60 9.14
N ALA A 87 24.78 -2.62 8.50
CA ALA A 87 23.76 -2.83 7.48
C ALA A 87 23.87 -1.81 6.36
N VAL A 88 23.59 -2.21 5.14
CA VAL A 88 23.57 -1.35 3.95
C VAL A 88 22.28 -1.57 3.14
N ALA A 89 21.87 -0.52 2.43
CA ALA A 89 20.73 -0.60 1.49
C ALA A 89 21.21 -0.19 0.09
N ILE A 90 20.81 -0.96 -0.94
CA ILE A 90 21.08 -0.65 -2.35
C ILE A 90 19.77 -0.41 -3.06
N HIS A 91 19.54 0.83 -3.49
CA HIS A 91 18.32 1.28 -4.14
C HIS A 91 18.61 2.24 -5.32
N SER A 92 17.57 2.62 -6.07
CA SER A 92 17.70 3.45 -7.27
C SER A 92 18.19 4.87 -7.04
N GLY A 93 18.11 5.37 -5.80
CA GLY A 93 18.56 6.73 -5.45
C GLY A 93 20.05 6.85 -5.12
N LEU A 94 20.83 5.77 -5.21
CA LEU A 94 22.27 5.78 -4.99
C LEU A 94 23.04 6.02 -6.29
N SER A 95 24.16 6.76 -6.21
CA SER A 95 25.08 6.89 -7.33
C SER A 95 25.75 5.53 -7.65
N PRO A 96 26.19 5.29 -8.91
CA PRO A 96 26.90 4.06 -9.27
C PRO A 96 28.10 3.78 -8.35
N ARG A 97 28.89 4.81 -8.04
CA ARG A 97 30.06 4.69 -7.13
C ARG A 97 29.64 4.27 -5.72
N ALA A 98 28.53 4.81 -5.20
CA ALA A 98 28.04 4.44 -3.86
C ALA A 98 27.54 2.98 -3.85
N ILE A 99 26.94 2.50 -4.95
CA ILE A 99 26.53 1.12 -5.11
C ILE A 99 27.74 0.19 -5.13
N ASP A 100 28.81 0.53 -5.90
CA ASP A 100 30.04 -0.26 -5.97
C ASP A 100 30.70 -0.37 -4.58
N ILE A 101 30.84 0.74 -3.86
CA ILE A 101 31.39 0.74 -2.49
C ILE A 101 30.54 -0.13 -1.56
N ALA A 102 29.20 -0.03 -1.64
CA ALA A 102 28.31 -0.81 -0.79
C ALA A 102 28.43 -2.32 -1.07
N LEU A 103 28.53 -2.72 -2.36
CA LEU A 103 28.71 -4.11 -2.76
C LEU A 103 30.08 -4.65 -2.35
N ASP A 104 31.14 -3.86 -2.52
CA ASP A 104 32.50 -4.24 -2.10
C ASP A 104 32.59 -4.41 -0.58
N ASN A 105 31.93 -3.56 0.20
CA ASN A 105 31.80 -3.73 1.65
C ASN A 105 31.04 -5.01 2.06
N CYS A 106 30.10 -5.51 1.22
CA CYS A 106 29.46 -6.80 1.43
C CYS A 106 30.35 -7.99 1.10
N VAL A 107 31.37 -7.82 0.23
CA VAL A 107 32.34 -8.90 -0.11
C VAL A 107 33.51 -8.94 0.86
N TYR A 108 34.05 -7.77 1.24
CA TYR A 108 35.33 -7.65 1.96
C TYR A 108 35.22 -7.09 3.37
N GLY A 109 34.06 -6.52 3.74
CA GLY A 109 33.81 -5.90 5.04
C GLY A 109 32.93 -6.73 5.96
N ASP A 110 32.53 -6.12 7.07
CA ASP A 110 31.77 -6.77 8.15
C ASP A 110 30.25 -6.56 8.03
N VAL A 111 29.72 -6.30 6.83
CA VAL A 111 28.28 -6.07 6.64
C VAL A 111 27.48 -7.34 7.00
N LYS A 112 26.52 -7.20 7.90
CA LYS A 112 25.62 -8.28 8.33
C LYS A 112 24.30 -8.33 7.56
N PHE A 113 23.82 -7.16 7.09
CA PHE A 113 22.55 -7.09 6.34
C PHE A 113 22.70 -6.25 5.09
N LEU A 114 22.39 -6.85 3.96
CA LEU A 114 22.25 -6.17 2.67
C LEU A 114 20.78 -6.11 2.29
N TYR A 115 20.19 -4.91 2.37
CA TYR A 115 18.85 -4.67 1.84
C TYR A 115 18.94 -4.28 0.37
N VAL A 116 18.18 -4.97 -0.48
CA VAL A 116 18.25 -4.78 -1.92
C VAL A 116 16.86 -4.80 -2.55
N ALA A 117 16.64 -3.88 -3.51
CA ALA A 117 15.45 -3.89 -4.34
C ALA A 117 15.52 -5.04 -5.37
N PRO A 118 14.41 -5.73 -5.67
CA PRO A 118 14.42 -6.89 -6.58
C PRO A 118 14.95 -6.55 -7.98
N GLU A 119 14.77 -5.31 -8.46
CA GLU A 119 15.29 -4.84 -9.76
C GLU A 119 16.83 -4.86 -9.81
N ARG A 120 17.48 -4.70 -8.67
CA ARG A 120 18.94 -4.69 -8.56
C ARG A 120 19.59 -6.07 -8.71
N LEU A 121 18.84 -7.14 -8.45
CA LEU A 121 19.30 -8.51 -8.60
C LEU A 121 19.75 -8.82 -10.04
N ALA A 122 19.17 -8.12 -11.02
CA ALA A 122 19.50 -8.28 -12.44
C ALA A 122 20.77 -7.53 -12.88
N THR A 123 21.24 -6.56 -12.10
CA THR A 123 22.38 -5.74 -12.50
C THR A 123 23.68 -6.54 -12.52
N GLU A 124 24.52 -6.30 -13.52
CA GLU A 124 25.81 -6.98 -13.67
C GLU A 124 26.70 -6.78 -12.43
N ALA A 125 26.75 -5.55 -11.92
CA ALA A 125 27.50 -5.20 -10.71
C ALA A 125 27.13 -6.08 -9.51
N PHE A 126 25.83 -6.34 -9.30
CA PHE A 126 25.34 -7.23 -8.24
C PHE A 126 25.68 -8.70 -8.54
N ARG A 127 25.38 -9.17 -9.77
CA ARG A 127 25.58 -10.57 -10.18
C ARG A 127 27.02 -11.05 -10.07
N LEU A 128 28.00 -10.18 -10.37
CA LEU A 128 29.42 -10.50 -10.28
C LEU A 128 29.91 -10.58 -8.84
N ARG A 129 29.33 -9.81 -7.94
CA ARG A 129 29.79 -9.74 -6.54
C ARG A 129 29.08 -10.71 -5.61
N VAL A 130 27.81 -11.04 -5.86
CA VAL A 130 27.02 -11.90 -4.96
C VAL A 130 27.61 -13.30 -4.79
N VAL A 131 28.21 -13.85 -5.82
CA VAL A 131 28.89 -15.18 -5.79
C VAL A 131 30.16 -15.18 -4.93
N ARG A 132 30.69 -13.99 -4.59
CA ARG A 132 31.88 -13.80 -3.75
C ARG A 132 31.49 -13.44 -2.30
N MET A 133 30.23 -13.16 -2.03
CA MET A 133 29.73 -12.87 -0.70
C MET A 133 29.54 -14.17 0.09
N ASN A 134 29.89 -14.13 1.37
CA ASN A 134 29.56 -15.22 2.29
C ASN A 134 28.11 -15.04 2.78
N VAL A 135 27.13 -15.55 2.00
CA VAL A 135 25.71 -15.39 2.28
C VAL A 135 25.21 -16.53 3.15
N SER A 136 24.63 -16.22 4.31
CA SER A 136 24.07 -17.21 5.25
C SER A 136 22.55 -17.37 5.13
N LEU A 137 21.85 -16.35 4.63
CA LEU A 137 20.39 -16.31 4.55
C LEU A 137 19.92 -15.37 3.44
N VAL A 138 18.90 -15.76 2.69
CA VAL A 138 18.13 -14.87 1.84
C VAL A 138 16.73 -14.68 2.44
N ALA A 139 16.43 -13.48 2.89
CA ALA A 139 15.10 -13.10 3.38
C ALA A 139 14.33 -12.38 2.26
N VAL A 140 13.13 -12.82 1.96
CA VAL A 140 12.23 -12.22 0.97
C VAL A 140 11.06 -11.60 1.71
N ASP A 141 11.11 -10.29 1.90
CA ASP A 141 10.01 -9.55 2.53
C ASP A 141 8.91 -9.24 1.51
N GLU A 142 7.68 -9.15 1.98
CA GLU A 142 6.47 -9.03 1.15
C GLU A 142 6.43 -10.06 0.01
N ALA A 143 6.73 -11.32 0.35
CA ALA A 143 6.89 -12.41 -0.63
C ALA A 143 5.67 -12.64 -1.53
N HIS A 144 4.47 -12.15 -1.14
CA HIS A 144 3.28 -12.19 -1.98
C HIS A 144 3.44 -11.43 -3.31
N CYS A 145 4.42 -10.52 -3.40
CA CYS A 145 4.75 -9.81 -4.63
C CYS A 145 5.31 -10.71 -5.74
N ILE A 146 5.77 -11.93 -5.42
CA ILE A 146 6.25 -12.89 -6.44
C ILE A 146 5.12 -13.58 -7.18
N SER A 147 3.93 -13.63 -6.58
CA SER A 147 2.79 -14.36 -7.11
C SER A 147 1.92 -13.47 -8.01
N GLN A 148 1.66 -13.94 -9.22
CA GLN A 148 0.70 -13.29 -10.13
C GLN A 148 -0.73 -13.31 -9.56
N TRP A 149 -0.98 -14.23 -8.64
CA TRP A 149 -2.24 -14.39 -7.91
C TRP A 149 -2.29 -13.53 -6.64
N GLY A 150 -1.19 -12.84 -6.31
CA GLY A 150 -1.12 -11.85 -5.25
C GLY A 150 -1.87 -10.55 -5.61
N TYR A 151 -2.14 -9.72 -4.63
CA TYR A 151 -2.79 -8.41 -4.86
C TYR A 151 -1.81 -7.31 -5.31
N ASP A 152 -0.48 -7.52 -5.14
CA ASP A 152 0.60 -6.59 -5.56
C ASP A 152 1.72 -7.36 -6.27
N PHE A 153 1.41 -7.93 -7.43
CA PHE A 153 2.39 -8.67 -8.22
C PHE A 153 3.46 -7.75 -8.79
N ARG A 154 4.72 -8.15 -8.64
CA ARG A 154 5.89 -7.44 -9.16
C ARG A 154 6.80 -8.41 -9.94
N PRO A 155 6.87 -8.28 -11.27
CA PRO A 155 7.67 -9.19 -12.11
C PRO A 155 9.14 -9.30 -11.69
N SER A 156 9.71 -8.21 -11.14
CA SER A 156 11.09 -8.19 -10.65
C SER A 156 11.37 -9.20 -9.53
N TYR A 157 10.34 -9.62 -8.75
CA TYR A 157 10.49 -10.66 -7.73
C TYR A 157 10.79 -12.05 -8.30
N LEU A 158 10.40 -12.34 -9.54
CA LEU A 158 10.70 -13.61 -10.21
C LEU A 158 12.22 -13.83 -10.33
N ARG A 159 13.01 -12.74 -10.37
CA ARG A 159 14.47 -12.81 -10.43
C ARG A 159 15.14 -13.33 -9.16
N ILE A 160 14.40 -13.45 -8.05
CA ILE A 160 14.91 -14.05 -6.81
C ILE A 160 15.26 -15.54 -7.04
N ALA A 161 14.56 -16.22 -7.94
CA ALA A 161 14.90 -17.59 -8.34
C ALA A 161 16.29 -17.68 -9.01
N GLU A 162 16.68 -16.68 -9.81
CA GLU A 162 18.01 -16.59 -10.42
C GLU A 162 19.11 -16.34 -9.37
N LEU A 163 18.81 -15.54 -8.33
CA LEU A 163 19.73 -15.33 -7.21
C LEU A 163 19.99 -16.64 -6.47
N ARG A 164 18.94 -17.43 -6.26
CA ARG A 164 19.03 -18.71 -5.57
C ARG A 164 19.95 -19.71 -6.27
N GLU A 165 19.93 -19.73 -7.62
CA GLU A 165 20.84 -20.58 -8.43
C GLU A 165 22.32 -20.25 -8.17
N LYS A 166 22.63 -19.00 -7.81
CA LYS A 166 23.98 -18.53 -7.53
C LYS A 166 24.41 -18.77 -6.07
N LEU A 167 23.48 -19.12 -5.20
CA LEU A 167 23.67 -19.32 -3.77
C LEU A 167 23.18 -20.71 -3.35
N PRO A 168 23.80 -21.80 -3.86
CA PRO A 168 23.38 -23.15 -3.52
C PRO A 168 23.55 -23.43 -2.03
N GLY A 169 22.55 -24.06 -1.42
CA GLY A 169 22.58 -24.42 0.00
C GLY A 169 22.22 -23.28 0.97
N VAL A 170 22.04 -22.06 0.49
CA VAL A 170 21.59 -20.95 1.34
C VAL A 170 20.06 -21.02 1.52
N PRO A 171 19.55 -21.08 2.76
CA PRO A 171 18.12 -21.12 3.01
C PRO A 171 17.42 -19.82 2.62
N VAL A 172 16.15 -19.95 2.21
CA VAL A 172 15.28 -18.82 1.90
C VAL A 172 14.18 -18.70 2.95
N LEU A 173 14.07 -17.52 3.54
CA LEU A 173 12.95 -17.16 4.42
C LEU A 173 12.03 -16.18 3.67
N ALA A 174 10.89 -16.66 3.23
CA ALA A 174 9.85 -15.85 2.63
C ALA A 174 8.86 -15.35 3.69
N LEU A 175 8.57 -14.06 3.71
CA LEU A 175 7.74 -13.40 4.71
C LEU A 175 6.59 -12.65 4.04
N THR A 176 5.37 -12.88 4.53
CA THR A 176 4.20 -12.08 4.13
C THR A 176 3.13 -12.06 5.22
N ALA A 177 2.30 -11.01 5.20
CA ALA A 177 1.16 -10.89 6.12
C ALA A 177 -0.17 -11.33 5.50
N SER A 178 -0.23 -11.51 4.18
CA SER A 178 -1.49 -11.61 3.44
C SER A 178 -1.35 -12.58 2.28
N ALA A 179 -1.32 -13.88 2.56
CA ALA A 179 -1.29 -14.90 1.52
C ALA A 179 -2.42 -15.92 1.75
N THR A 180 -3.27 -16.09 0.75
CA THR A 180 -4.20 -17.22 0.67
C THR A 180 -3.43 -18.51 0.39
N LYS A 181 -4.10 -19.67 0.48
CA LYS A 181 -3.45 -20.96 0.19
C LYS A 181 -2.83 -20.99 -1.21
N LEU A 182 -3.55 -20.51 -2.21
CA LEU A 182 -3.07 -20.44 -3.60
C LEU A 182 -1.80 -19.58 -3.73
N VAL A 183 -1.79 -18.41 -3.09
CA VAL A 183 -0.63 -17.51 -3.11
C VAL A 183 0.55 -18.13 -2.37
N ALA A 184 0.33 -18.82 -1.26
CA ALA A 184 1.38 -19.50 -0.50
C ALA A 184 2.06 -20.62 -1.31
N GLU A 185 1.28 -21.44 -2.01
CA GLU A 185 1.79 -22.49 -2.90
C GLU A 185 2.59 -21.88 -4.06
N ASP A 186 2.12 -20.80 -4.63
CA ASP A 186 2.78 -20.09 -5.74
C ASP A 186 4.11 -19.45 -5.31
N ILE A 187 4.16 -18.83 -4.11
CA ILE A 187 5.40 -18.29 -3.53
C ILE A 187 6.47 -19.39 -3.43
N MET A 188 6.14 -20.54 -2.84
CA MET A 188 7.09 -21.64 -2.65
C MET A 188 7.57 -22.20 -4.00
N ARG A 189 6.67 -22.31 -4.98
CA ARG A 189 7.00 -22.76 -6.33
C ARG A 189 7.96 -21.79 -7.02
N HIS A 190 7.67 -20.50 -7.04
CA HIS A 190 8.53 -19.49 -7.69
C HIS A 190 9.87 -19.31 -6.97
N LEU A 191 9.92 -19.44 -5.66
CA LEU A 191 11.14 -19.45 -4.88
C LEU A 191 11.86 -20.81 -4.91
N ARG A 192 11.31 -21.83 -5.60
CA ARG A 192 11.89 -23.16 -5.77
C ARG A 192 12.25 -23.83 -4.45
N PHE A 193 11.33 -23.81 -3.50
CA PHE A 193 11.51 -24.53 -2.23
C PHE A 193 11.66 -26.03 -2.51
N ALA A 194 12.67 -26.65 -1.87
CA ALA A 194 12.90 -28.09 -2.04
C ALA A 194 11.73 -28.92 -1.47
N GLU A 195 11.20 -28.48 -0.33
CA GLU A 195 10.02 -29.04 0.32
C GLU A 195 9.06 -27.93 0.75
N PRO A 196 7.75 -28.13 0.61
CA PRO A 196 6.77 -27.16 1.13
C PRO A 196 6.86 -27.07 2.66
N HIS A 197 7.27 -25.91 3.16
CA HIS A 197 7.35 -25.66 4.60
C HIS A 197 6.78 -24.31 4.96
N ILE A 198 5.61 -24.33 5.63
CA ILE A 198 4.85 -23.14 5.98
C ILE A 198 4.68 -23.07 7.50
N LEU A 199 5.12 -21.95 8.07
CA LEU A 199 4.87 -21.62 9.47
C LEU A 199 3.89 -20.46 9.55
N ARG A 200 2.76 -20.69 10.24
CA ARG A 200 1.67 -19.71 10.34
C ARG A 200 1.55 -19.17 11.75
N SER A 201 1.44 -17.87 11.89
CA SER A 201 0.92 -17.21 13.09
C SER A 201 -0.57 -16.97 12.91
N SER A 202 -1.32 -16.93 13.99
CA SER A 202 -2.73 -16.53 13.91
C SER A 202 -2.87 -15.12 13.35
N PHE A 203 -3.89 -14.92 12.52
CA PHE A 203 -4.29 -13.62 11.99
C PHE A 203 -5.17 -12.85 12.98
N ALA A 204 -5.54 -13.44 14.10
CA ALA A 204 -6.32 -12.79 15.13
C ALA A 204 -5.62 -11.55 15.70
N ARG A 205 -6.37 -10.47 15.81
CA ARG A 205 -5.93 -9.19 16.40
C ARG A 205 -6.87 -8.81 17.55
N PRO A 206 -6.67 -9.38 18.75
CA PRO A 206 -7.61 -9.22 19.87
C PRO A 206 -7.75 -7.77 20.35
N ASN A 207 -6.74 -6.94 20.13
CA ASN A 207 -6.76 -5.51 20.44
C ASN A 207 -7.39 -4.62 19.36
N LEU A 208 -7.71 -5.17 18.17
CA LEU A 208 -8.24 -4.41 17.05
C LEU A 208 -9.75 -4.64 16.88
N SER A 209 -10.54 -3.57 17.01
CA SER A 209 -11.98 -3.59 16.83
C SER A 209 -12.34 -3.25 15.39
N TYR A 210 -12.82 -4.22 14.65
CA TYR A 210 -13.35 -4.02 13.31
C TYR A 210 -14.81 -3.55 13.38
N SER A 211 -15.15 -2.55 12.58
CA SER A 211 -16.51 -2.02 12.46
C SER A 211 -16.83 -1.64 11.04
N VAL A 212 -18.03 -1.92 10.57
CA VAL A 212 -18.57 -1.43 9.30
C VAL A 212 -19.74 -0.51 9.58
N ARG A 213 -19.82 0.61 8.85
CA ARG A 213 -20.92 1.57 8.93
C ARG A 213 -21.45 1.85 7.55
N HIS A 214 -22.71 1.46 7.33
CA HIS A 214 -23.44 1.82 6.13
C HIS A 214 -23.98 3.24 6.31
N THR A 215 -23.56 4.17 5.45
CA THR A 215 -23.89 5.59 5.56
C THR A 215 -23.54 6.35 4.29
N ASP A 216 -24.37 7.29 3.91
CA ASP A 216 -24.05 8.27 2.87
C ASP A 216 -23.38 9.52 3.48
N ASP A 217 -23.52 9.77 4.79
CA ASP A 217 -22.76 10.78 5.55
C ASP A 217 -21.43 10.20 6.08
N LYS A 218 -20.51 9.92 5.18
CA LYS A 218 -19.16 9.43 5.53
C LYS A 218 -18.37 10.47 6.33
N ASN A 219 -18.57 11.78 6.06
CA ASN A 219 -17.88 12.85 6.75
C ASN A 219 -18.26 12.92 8.24
N GLY A 220 -19.54 12.89 8.54
CA GLY A 220 -20.03 12.91 9.92
C GLY A 220 -19.58 11.68 10.70
N GLN A 221 -19.58 10.50 10.10
CA GLN A 221 -19.09 9.28 10.74
C GLN A 221 -17.57 9.31 10.98
N LEU A 222 -16.80 9.82 10.03
CA LEU A 222 -15.35 10.00 10.19
C LEU A 222 -15.04 10.99 11.32
N LEU A 223 -15.69 12.15 11.34
CA LEU A 223 -15.52 13.15 12.41
C LEU A 223 -15.89 12.58 13.78
N ARG A 224 -16.97 11.80 13.87
CA ARG A 224 -17.36 11.10 15.10
C ARG A 224 -16.27 10.13 15.57
N LEU A 225 -15.67 9.34 14.67
CA LEU A 225 -14.55 8.47 15.00
C LEU A 225 -13.36 9.28 15.54
N VAL A 226 -12.92 10.28 14.77
CA VAL A 226 -11.72 11.07 15.11
C VAL A 226 -11.88 11.83 16.42
N ARG A 227 -13.08 12.36 16.73
CA ARG A 227 -13.34 13.05 17.99
C ARG A 227 -13.38 12.11 19.21
N ASN A 228 -13.92 10.90 19.03
CA ASN A 228 -14.08 9.94 20.12
C ASN A 228 -12.86 9.04 20.38
N VAL A 229 -11.94 8.92 19.43
CA VAL A 229 -10.74 8.08 19.54
C VAL A 229 -9.51 8.99 19.54
N PRO A 230 -8.95 9.31 20.71
CA PRO A 230 -7.75 10.14 20.81
C PRO A 230 -6.52 9.39 20.25
N GLY A 231 -5.48 10.14 19.84
CA GLY A 231 -4.24 9.62 19.29
C GLY A 231 -4.18 9.66 17.77
N SER A 232 -3.10 9.08 17.22
CA SER A 232 -2.80 9.10 15.78
C SER A 232 -3.75 8.21 14.99
N GLY A 233 -4.09 8.63 13.78
CA GLY A 233 -4.95 7.85 12.88
C GLY A 233 -4.53 7.91 11.42
N ILE A 234 -5.04 6.95 10.64
CA ILE A 234 -4.91 6.90 9.18
C ILE A 234 -6.32 6.84 8.59
N VAL A 235 -6.54 7.62 7.51
CA VAL A 235 -7.77 7.57 6.73
C VAL A 235 -7.41 7.20 5.30
N TYR A 236 -7.87 6.05 4.84
CA TYR A 236 -7.65 5.60 3.47
C TYR A 236 -8.74 6.11 2.54
N VAL A 237 -8.29 6.83 1.52
CA VAL A 237 -9.13 7.37 0.44
C VAL A 237 -8.55 6.91 -0.91
N ARG A 238 -9.38 6.69 -1.89
CA ARG A 238 -8.94 6.08 -3.14
C ARG A 238 -8.24 7.04 -4.10
N THR A 239 -8.69 8.28 -4.16
CA THR A 239 -8.19 9.26 -5.15
C THR A 239 -7.26 10.27 -4.50
N ARG A 240 -6.32 10.81 -5.31
CA ARG A 240 -5.42 11.90 -4.88
C ARG A 240 -6.20 13.12 -4.42
N GLU A 241 -7.19 13.54 -5.22
CA GLU A 241 -8.06 14.65 -4.90
C GLU A 241 -8.86 14.40 -3.61
N GLY A 242 -9.42 13.19 -3.43
CA GLY A 242 -10.13 12.82 -2.21
C GLY A 242 -9.24 12.88 -0.96
N THR A 243 -7.92 12.62 -1.05
CA THR A 243 -7.03 12.77 0.09
C THR A 243 -6.93 14.22 0.54
N GLU A 244 -6.83 15.16 -0.39
CA GLU A 244 -6.79 16.60 -0.08
C GLU A 244 -8.14 17.08 0.47
N GLN A 245 -9.26 16.71 -0.17
CA GLN A 245 -10.60 17.10 0.25
C GLN A 245 -10.92 16.65 1.69
N VAL A 246 -10.61 15.39 2.03
CA VAL A 246 -10.86 14.86 3.38
C VAL A 246 -9.88 15.45 4.40
N ALA A 247 -8.62 15.68 4.03
CA ALA A 247 -7.66 16.36 4.90
C ALA A 247 -8.07 17.81 5.19
N ASP A 248 -8.55 18.54 4.17
CA ASP A 248 -9.08 19.90 4.32
C ASP A 248 -10.31 19.94 5.22
N MET A 249 -11.22 18.99 5.05
CA MET A 249 -12.40 18.86 5.90
C MET A 249 -12.00 18.68 7.37
N LEU A 250 -11.06 17.79 7.67
CA LEU A 250 -10.55 17.56 9.02
C LEU A 250 -9.88 18.82 9.61
N ARG A 251 -9.09 19.54 8.79
CA ARG A 251 -8.43 20.81 9.21
C ARG A 251 -9.43 21.90 9.56
N ARG A 252 -10.52 22.04 8.78
CA ARG A 252 -11.61 23.00 9.09
C ARG A 252 -12.30 22.69 10.42
N GLU A 253 -12.32 21.42 10.82
CA GLU A 253 -12.85 20.96 12.10
C GLU A 253 -11.82 20.99 13.26
N GLY A 254 -10.68 21.68 13.05
CA GLY A 254 -9.64 21.87 14.07
C GLY A 254 -8.76 20.63 14.30
N ILE A 255 -8.78 19.64 13.41
CA ILE A 255 -7.98 18.42 13.52
C ILE A 255 -6.73 18.55 12.62
N THR A 256 -5.53 18.38 13.20
CA THR A 256 -4.30 18.39 12.39
C THR A 256 -4.25 17.18 11.47
N ALA A 257 -4.36 17.42 10.16
CA ALA A 257 -4.41 16.38 9.14
C ALA A 257 -3.54 16.75 7.93
N ALA A 258 -2.92 15.74 7.32
CA ALA A 258 -2.15 15.89 6.09
C ALA A 258 -2.59 14.86 5.05
N ALA A 259 -2.63 15.27 3.80
CA ALA A 259 -2.84 14.37 2.67
C ALA A 259 -1.52 13.67 2.28
N TYR A 260 -1.60 12.43 1.77
CA TYR A 260 -0.45 11.67 1.29
C TYR A 260 -0.84 10.80 0.10
N HIS A 261 -0.16 10.98 -1.05
CA HIS A 261 -0.43 10.19 -2.25
C HIS A 261 0.78 10.08 -3.17
N GLY A 262 0.79 9.12 -4.07
CA GLY A 262 1.89 8.85 -5.00
C GLY A 262 2.23 9.97 -6.00
N GLY A 263 1.34 10.97 -6.17
CA GLY A 263 1.60 12.14 -7.02
C GLY A 263 2.48 13.21 -6.39
N MET A 264 2.78 13.11 -5.09
CA MET A 264 3.65 14.04 -4.37
C MET A 264 5.11 13.76 -4.64
N GLY A 265 5.95 14.79 -4.59
CA GLY A 265 7.40 14.67 -4.64
C GLY A 265 7.98 13.87 -3.46
N HIS A 266 9.15 13.28 -3.65
CA HIS A 266 9.76 12.45 -2.60
C HIS A 266 10.02 13.22 -1.31
N ALA A 267 10.56 14.45 -1.41
CA ALA A 267 10.87 15.29 -0.25
C ALA A 267 9.59 15.64 0.55
N GLU A 268 8.51 15.99 -0.13
CA GLU A 268 7.25 16.31 0.50
C GLU A 268 6.63 15.09 1.20
N ARG A 269 6.67 13.91 0.57
CA ARG A 269 6.21 12.67 1.19
C ARG A 269 6.98 12.36 2.47
N SER A 270 8.31 12.50 2.45
CA SER A 270 9.16 12.27 3.62
C SER A 270 8.80 13.24 4.75
N LEU A 271 8.66 14.54 4.44
CA LEU A 271 8.30 15.56 5.43
C LEU A 271 6.95 15.25 6.09
N ARG A 272 5.90 14.99 5.30
CA ARG A 272 4.56 14.70 5.84
C ARG A 272 4.55 13.42 6.69
N GLN A 273 5.32 12.41 6.29
CA GLN A 273 5.48 11.19 7.07
C GLN A 273 6.18 11.46 8.42
N GLU A 274 7.26 12.23 8.43
CA GLU A 274 7.98 12.61 9.65
C GLU A 274 7.10 13.42 10.61
N GLU A 275 6.30 14.35 10.09
CA GLU A 275 5.36 15.12 10.87
C GLU A 275 4.27 14.24 11.52
N TRP A 276 3.80 13.22 10.82
CA TRP A 276 2.85 12.29 11.36
C TRP A 276 3.48 11.31 12.37
N VAL A 277 4.68 10.80 12.09
CA VAL A 277 5.42 9.92 13.01
C VAL A 277 5.74 10.66 14.31
N SER A 278 6.18 11.92 14.24
CA SER A 278 6.47 12.77 15.41
C SER A 278 5.22 13.24 16.17
N GLY A 279 4.03 13.03 15.63
CA GLY A 279 2.75 13.44 16.24
C GLY A 279 2.38 14.91 15.99
N ARG A 280 3.15 15.69 15.23
CA ARG A 280 2.79 17.06 14.79
C ARG A 280 1.52 17.04 13.93
N THR A 281 1.39 16.04 13.07
CA THR A 281 0.17 15.72 12.34
C THR A 281 -0.51 14.53 13.00
N ARG A 282 -1.76 14.68 13.42
CA ARG A 282 -2.52 13.62 14.09
C ARG A 282 -3.09 12.59 13.13
N VAL A 283 -3.66 13.05 12.01
CA VAL A 283 -4.36 12.19 11.04
C VAL A 283 -3.68 12.26 9.69
N MET A 284 -3.27 11.12 9.17
CA MET A 284 -2.81 10.98 7.79
C MET A 284 -3.96 10.53 6.91
N VAL A 285 -4.34 11.35 5.92
CA VAL A 285 -5.32 11.00 4.89
C VAL A 285 -4.59 10.56 3.65
N ALA A 286 -4.73 9.30 3.26
CA ALA A 286 -3.83 8.74 2.26
C ALA A 286 -4.49 7.80 1.25
N THR A 287 -3.87 7.68 0.08
CA THR A 287 -4.09 6.53 -0.81
C THR A 287 -3.27 5.33 -0.32
N ASN A 288 -3.39 4.18 -0.98
CA ASN A 288 -2.56 2.99 -0.73
C ASN A 288 -1.03 3.26 -0.85
N ALA A 289 -0.62 4.41 -1.41
CA ALA A 289 0.78 4.85 -1.42
C ALA A 289 1.34 5.09 -0.01
N PHE A 290 0.49 5.40 0.98
CA PHE A 290 0.83 5.45 2.39
C PHE A 290 0.54 4.08 3.01
N GLY A 291 1.43 3.15 2.75
CA GLY A 291 1.14 1.78 3.08
C GLY A 291 2.35 1.02 3.57
N MET A 292 2.90 0.16 2.73
CA MET A 292 4.02 -0.70 3.08
C MET A 292 5.18 0.11 3.70
N GLY A 293 5.78 -0.40 4.76
CA GLY A 293 6.94 0.23 5.41
C GLY A 293 6.64 1.23 6.53
N ILE A 294 5.37 1.54 6.81
CA ILE A 294 5.02 2.40 7.93
C ILE A 294 4.98 1.59 9.22
N ASP A 295 5.81 2.02 10.19
CA ASP A 295 5.95 1.33 11.48
C ASP A 295 5.82 2.32 12.65
N LYS A 296 4.62 2.90 12.81
CA LYS A 296 4.22 3.68 13.98
C LYS A 296 3.39 2.78 14.89
N PRO A 297 3.82 2.51 16.13
CA PRO A 297 3.17 1.53 17.00
C PRO A 297 1.83 2.01 17.57
N ASP A 298 1.69 3.31 17.80
CA ASP A 298 0.61 3.95 18.54
C ASP A 298 -0.53 4.49 17.67
N VAL A 299 -0.77 3.91 16.50
CA VAL A 299 -1.92 4.25 15.65
C VAL A 299 -3.19 3.74 16.33
N ARG A 300 -4.10 4.66 16.69
CA ARG A 300 -5.34 4.32 17.42
C ARG A 300 -6.50 3.96 16.54
N PHE A 301 -6.54 4.48 15.32
CA PHE A 301 -7.58 4.10 14.37
C PHE A 301 -7.07 4.10 12.92
N VAL A 302 -7.69 3.22 12.14
CA VAL A 302 -7.62 3.23 10.68
C VAL A 302 -9.05 3.30 10.16
N ALA A 303 -9.35 4.31 9.36
CA ALA A 303 -10.65 4.46 8.72
C ALA A 303 -10.52 4.27 7.21
N HIS A 304 -11.32 3.40 6.64
CA HIS A 304 -11.48 3.27 5.20
C HIS A 304 -12.68 4.11 4.77
N TYR A 305 -12.40 5.31 4.27
CA TYR A 305 -13.40 6.22 3.71
C TYR A 305 -13.93 5.70 2.37
N SER A 306 -13.08 5.01 1.63
CA SER A 306 -13.42 4.28 0.41
C SER A 306 -13.20 2.78 0.62
N MET A 307 -14.06 1.95 0.03
CA MET A 307 -13.94 0.50 0.10
C MET A 307 -12.67 0.00 -0.60
N CYS A 308 -11.97 -0.95 0.02
CA CYS A 308 -10.82 -1.64 -0.55
C CYS A 308 -11.23 -2.59 -1.68
N ASP A 309 -10.25 -2.96 -2.51
CA ASP A 309 -10.47 -3.91 -3.60
C ASP A 309 -10.46 -5.37 -3.14
N SER A 310 -9.89 -5.65 -1.97
CA SER A 310 -9.77 -7.00 -1.44
C SER A 310 -9.67 -7.03 0.09
N LEU A 311 -9.94 -8.17 0.69
CA LEU A 311 -9.77 -8.39 2.11
C LEU A 311 -8.28 -8.39 2.52
N GLU A 312 -7.37 -8.77 1.62
CA GLU A 312 -5.93 -8.72 1.86
C GLU A 312 -5.46 -7.27 2.06
N SER A 313 -5.86 -6.37 1.15
CA SER A 313 -5.54 -4.95 1.28
C SER A 313 -6.18 -4.35 2.54
N TYR A 314 -7.46 -4.64 2.79
CA TYR A 314 -8.17 -4.20 3.98
C TYR A 314 -7.47 -4.66 5.27
N TYR A 315 -7.12 -5.95 5.37
CA TYR A 315 -6.44 -6.50 6.54
C TYR A 315 -5.06 -5.87 6.75
N GLN A 316 -4.30 -5.69 5.68
CA GLN A 316 -2.97 -5.08 5.75
C GLN A 316 -3.03 -3.60 6.18
N GLU A 317 -3.99 -2.84 5.67
CA GLU A 317 -4.19 -1.43 5.98
C GLU A 317 -4.76 -1.26 7.40
N ALA A 318 -5.82 -1.98 7.76
CA ALA A 318 -6.41 -2.00 9.09
C ALA A 318 -5.41 -2.46 10.16
N GLY A 319 -4.56 -3.44 9.82
CA GLY A 319 -3.54 -4.01 10.70
C GLY A 319 -2.42 -3.03 11.10
N ARG A 320 -2.40 -1.80 10.57
CA ARG A 320 -1.49 -0.74 11.02
C ARG A 320 -1.88 -0.18 12.38
N ALA A 321 -3.15 -0.29 12.75
CA ALA A 321 -3.61 0.14 14.05
C ALA A 321 -3.20 -0.84 15.17
N GLY A 322 -2.83 -0.30 16.33
CA GLY A 322 -2.60 -1.05 17.55
C GLY A 322 -1.42 -2.04 17.51
N ARG A 323 -0.32 -1.68 16.89
CA ARG A 323 0.89 -2.53 16.88
C ARG A 323 1.54 -2.65 18.27
N ASP A 324 1.30 -1.68 19.13
CA ASP A 324 1.70 -1.66 20.54
C ASP A 324 0.85 -2.57 21.45
N GLY A 325 -0.16 -3.25 20.90
CA GLY A 325 -1.07 -4.11 21.67
C GLY A 325 -2.23 -3.36 22.33
N MET A 326 -2.22 -2.02 22.28
CA MET A 326 -3.30 -1.20 22.87
C MET A 326 -4.54 -1.24 22.00
N ARG A 327 -5.70 -1.06 22.63
CA ARG A 327 -7.00 -1.03 21.96
C ARG A 327 -7.02 -0.02 20.83
N SER A 328 -7.43 -0.49 19.65
CA SER A 328 -7.48 0.31 18.42
C SER A 328 -8.68 -0.08 17.55
N TYR A 329 -8.99 0.76 16.57
CA TYR A 329 -10.22 0.65 15.80
C TYR A 329 -9.95 0.66 14.31
N ALA A 330 -10.60 -0.26 13.59
CA ALA A 330 -10.66 -0.27 12.14
C ALA A 330 -12.11 -0.02 11.71
N LEU A 331 -12.36 1.10 11.04
CA LEU A 331 -13.67 1.49 10.55
C LEU A 331 -13.73 1.44 9.03
N LEU A 332 -14.69 0.71 8.48
CA LEU A 332 -15.04 0.72 7.06
C LEU A 332 -16.33 1.52 6.88
N LEU A 333 -16.28 2.56 6.06
CA LEU A 333 -17.45 3.36 5.68
C LEU A 333 -17.95 2.89 4.30
N VAL A 334 -19.22 2.53 4.23
CA VAL A 334 -19.86 2.01 3.02
C VAL A 334 -21.04 2.90 2.67
N SER A 335 -21.03 3.49 1.49
CA SER A 335 -22.17 4.24 0.93
C SER A 335 -22.98 3.38 -0.05
N SER A 336 -24.19 3.83 -0.38
CA SER A 336 -25.09 3.14 -1.31
C SER A 336 -24.45 2.87 -2.68
N ASP A 337 -23.62 3.77 -3.18
CA ASP A 337 -22.97 3.70 -4.51
C ASP A 337 -21.60 3.00 -4.51
N ASP A 338 -21.08 2.56 -3.37
CA ASP A 338 -19.77 1.89 -3.35
C ASP A 338 -19.76 0.57 -4.13
N GLY A 339 -20.89 -0.16 -4.15
CA GLY A 339 -21.04 -1.38 -4.96
C GLY A 339 -20.90 -1.11 -6.46
N GLU A 340 -21.60 -0.11 -6.98
CA GLU A 340 -21.48 0.29 -8.38
C GLU A 340 -20.08 0.79 -8.75
N ARG A 341 -19.44 1.52 -7.85
CA ARG A 341 -18.07 2.00 -8.06
C ARG A 341 -17.07 0.85 -8.15
N ILE A 342 -17.26 -0.23 -7.41
CA ILE A 342 -16.44 -1.45 -7.51
C ILE A 342 -16.65 -2.11 -8.86
N VAL A 343 -17.89 -2.28 -9.32
CA VAL A 343 -18.20 -2.88 -10.63
C VAL A 343 -17.55 -2.06 -11.76
N ARG A 344 -17.73 -0.75 -11.77
CA ARG A 344 -17.10 0.13 -12.78
C ARG A 344 -15.57 0.00 -12.80
N ARG A 345 -14.94 -0.13 -11.63
CA ARG A 345 -13.48 -0.35 -11.54
C ARG A 345 -13.07 -1.69 -12.11
N PHE A 346 -13.83 -2.73 -11.83
CA PHE A 346 -13.57 -4.05 -12.39
C PHE A 346 -13.62 -4.04 -13.92
N GLU A 347 -14.62 -3.38 -14.51
CA GLU A 347 -14.74 -3.20 -15.95
C GLU A 347 -13.58 -2.38 -16.55
N GLN A 348 -13.08 -1.38 -15.83
CA GLN A 348 -11.91 -0.60 -16.23
C GLN A 348 -10.60 -1.37 -16.12
N GLU A 349 -10.44 -2.22 -15.11
CA GLU A 349 -9.25 -3.06 -14.90
C GLU A 349 -9.17 -4.18 -15.96
N PHE A 350 -10.31 -4.70 -16.41
CA PHE A 350 -10.41 -5.76 -17.41
C PHE A 350 -11.24 -5.31 -18.62
N PRO A 351 -10.70 -4.42 -19.47
CA PRO A 351 -11.39 -4.04 -20.70
C PRO A 351 -11.63 -5.27 -21.57
N PRO A 352 -12.73 -5.32 -22.35
CA PRO A 352 -12.97 -6.40 -23.32
C PRO A 352 -11.75 -6.63 -24.22
N LEU A 353 -11.49 -7.89 -24.61
CA LEU A 353 -10.32 -8.24 -25.43
C LEU A 353 -10.24 -7.42 -26.72
N GLU A 354 -11.37 -7.17 -27.37
CA GLU A 354 -11.44 -6.33 -28.56
C GLU A 354 -11.01 -4.88 -28.28
N LYS A 355 -11.30 -4.38 -27.08
CA LYS A 355 -10.85 -3.03 -26.67
C LYS A 355 -9.35 -2.99 -26.41
N ILE A 356 -8.78 -4.06 -25.86
CA ILE A 356 -7.31 -4.17 -25.67
C ILE A 356 -6.61 -4.17 -27.02
N LYS A 357 -7.12 -4.95 -27.98
CA LYS A 357 -6.61 -4.99 -29.35
C LYS A 357 -6.74 -3.62 -30.07
N ASP A 358 -7.86 -2.92 -29.89
CA ASP A 358 -8.07 -1.57 -30.42
C ASP A 358 -7.05 -0.58 -29.83
N ILE A 359 -6.82 -0.62 -28.52
CA ILE A 359 -5.82 0.24 -27.86
C ILE A 359 -4.41 -0.08 -28.36
N TYR A 360 -4.04 -1.35 -28.53
CA TYR A 360 -2.75 -1.75 -29.11
C TYR A 360 -2.53 -1.12 -30.48
N GLU A 361 -3.49 -1.26 -31.40
CA GLU A 361 -3.41 -0.68 -32.75
C GLU A 361 -3.27 0.84 -32.71
N ARG A 362 -4.06 1.52 -31.87
CA ARG A 362 -4.00 2.99 -31.71
C ARG A 362 -2.67 3.44 -31.12
N VAL A 363 -2.11 2.72 -30.16
CA VAL A 363 -0.79 3.01 -29.59
C VAL A 363 0.30 2.87 -30.66
N CYS A 364 0.31 1.76 -31.41
CA CYS A 364 1.26 1.57 -32.49
C CYS A 364 1.12 2.65 -33.59
N SER A 365 -0.11 3.05 -33.92
CA SER A 365 -0.37 4.11 -34.91
C SER A 365 0.06 5.49 -34.38
N TYR A 366 -0.18 5.79 -33.11
CA TYR A 366 0.27 7.03 -32.46
C TYR A 366 1.80 7.13 -32.45
N LEU A 367 2.51 6.02 -32.25
CA LEU A 367 3.97 5.92 -32.28
C LEU A 367 4.54 5.78 -33.71
N GLN A 368 3.68 5.72 -34.73
CA GLN A 368 4.05 5.56 -36.14
C GLN A 368 4.88 4.27 -36.42
N VAL A 369 4.59 3.19 -35.70
CA VAL A 369 5.23 1.88 -35.89
C VAL A 369 4.46 1.11 -36.97
N GLY A 370 5.13 0.64 -38.02
CA GLY A 370 4.57 -0.22 -39.08
C GLY A 370 4.37 -1.67 -38.63
N ILE A 371 3.49 -2.43 -39.28
CA ILE A 371 3.37 -3.89 -39.07
C ILE A 371 4.70 -4.55 -39.43
N GLY A 372 5.20 -5.42 -38.52
CA GLY A 372 6.52 -6.07 -38.69
C GLY A 372 7.69 -5.20 -38.21
N ASP A 373 7.45 -3.97 -37.80
CA ASP A 373 8.48 -3.06 -37.31
C ASP A 373 8.41 -2.88 -35.77
N GLY A 374 9.40 -2.21 -35.20
CA GLY A 374 9.40 -1.71 -33.84
C GLY A 374 9.98 -2.67 -32.79
N ALA A 375 10.42 -3.88 -33.15
CA ALA A 375 11.03 -4.80 -32.18
C ALA A 375 12.18 -4.13 -31.43
N GLN A 376 12.14 -4.19 -30.09
CA GLN A 376 13.12 -3.60 -29.16
C GLN A 376 13.25 -2.06 -29.26
N ALA A 377 12.33 -1.39 -29.95
CA ALA A 377 12.30 0.08 -30.02
C ALA A 377 11.72 0.68 -28.74
N SER A 378 12.16 1.90 -28.42
CA SER A 378 11.68 2.66 -27.27
C SER A 378 11.14 4.02 -27.68
N PHE A 379 10.03 4.42 -27.11
CA PHE A 379 9.32 5.64 -27.43
C PHE A 379 8.98 6.42 -26.16
N LEU A 380 9.07 7.75 -26.21
CA LEU A 380 8.46 8.59 -25.17
C LEU A 380 6.95 8.52 -25.34
N PHE A 381 6.23 8.13 -24.28
CA PHE A 381 4.80 7.93 -24.35
C PHE A 381 4.06 8.77 -23.30
N ASN A 382 3.41 9.83 -23.79
CA ASN A 382 2.55 10.65 -22.92
C ASN A 382 1.13 10.09 -22.94
N ILE A 383 0.76 9.38 -21.88
CA ILE A 383 -0.58 8.78 -21.76
C ILE A 383 -1.69 9.84 -21.83
N HIS A 384 -1.49 11.03 -21.25
CA HIS A 384 -2.52 12.08 -21.24
C HIS A 384 -2.77 12.62 -22.65
N ASP A 385 -1.70 12.90 -23.41
CA ASP A 385 -1.81 13.37 -24.79
C ASP A 385 -2.44 12.30 -25.69
N PHE A 386 -2.01 11.04 -25.53
CA PHE A 386 -2.60 9.92 -26.24
C PHE A 386 -4.09 9.78 -25.96
N CYS A 387 -4.49 9.77 -24.68
CA CYS A 387 -5.89 9.64 -24.28
C CYS A 387 -6.74 10.82 -24.76
N ALA A 388 -6.22 12.04 -24.72
CA ALA A 388 -6.92 13.23 -25.22
C ALA A 388 -7.14 13.16 -26.73
N ARG A 389 -6.12 12.74 -27.49
CA ARG A 389 -6.18 12.61 -28.95
C ARG A 389 -7.14 11.50 -29.40
N GLU A 390 -7.08 10.34 -28.73
CA GLU A 390 -7.86 9.16 -29.10
C GLU A 390 -9.23 9.08 -28.40
N HIS A 391 -9.59 10.09 -27.58
CA HIS A 391 -10.82 10.13 -26.78
C HIS A 391 -11.03 8.89 -25.92
N LEU A 392 -9.94 8.44 -25.26
CA LEU A 392 -9.94 7.26 -24.40
C LEU A 392 -9.82 7.65 -22.92
N TYR A 393 -10.40 6.82 -22.06
CA TYR A 393 -10.22 6.96 -20.61
C TYR A 393 -8.86 6.40 -20.19
N SER A 394 -8.06 7.20 -19.47
CA SER A 394 -6.68 6.87 -19.12
C SER A 394 -6.55 5.58 -18.29
N GLY A 395 -7.50 5.31 -17.39
CA GLY A 395 -7.52 4.07 -16.60
C GLY A 395 -7.61 2.84 -17.48
N THR A 396 -8.49 2.84 -18.48
CA THR A 396 -8.66 1.73 -19.43
C THR A 396 -7.40 1.52 -20.27
N VAL A 397 -6.75 2.61 -20.71
CA VAL A 397 -5.48 2.54 -21.47
C VAL A 397 -4.37 1.94 -20.62
N VAL A 398 -4.22 2.39 -19.37
CA VAL A 398 -3.21 1.84 -18.46
C VAL A 398 -3.44 0.35 -18.19
N SER A 399 -4.68 -0.08 -18.00
CA SER A 399 -5.04 -1.48 -17.80
C SER A 399 -4.75 -2.32 -19.04
N ALA A 400 -5.08 -1.82 -20.24
CA ALA A 400 -4.76 -2.50 -21.48
C ALA A 400 -3.24 -2.65 -21.69
N LEU A 401 -2.47 -1.57 -21.44
CA LEU A 401 -1.01 -1.62 -21.54
C LEU A 401 -0.37 -2.61 -20.55
N LYS A 402 -0.89 -2.69 -19.32
CA LYS A 402 -0.45 -3.70 -18.35
C LYS A 402 -0.70 -5.13 -18.83
N LEU A 403 -1.86 -5.38 -19.43
CA LEU A 403 -2.19 -6.69 -19.99
C LEU A 403 -1.30 -7.02 -21.20
N LEU A 404 -1.03 -6.06 -22.07
CA LEU A 404 -0.10 -6.21 -23.20
C LEU A 404 1.34 -6.47 -22.73
N GLN A 405 1.78 -5.80 -21.66
CA GLN A 405 3.09 -6.04 -21.02
C GLN A 405 3.20 -7.45 -20.46
N GLN A 406 2.15 -7.95 -19.80
CA GLN A 406 2.12 -9.30 -19.24
C GLN A 406 2.15 -10.39 -20.33
N ASN A 407 1.72 -10.06 -21.53
CA ASN A 407 1.77 -10.95 -22.69
C ASN A 407 3.04 -10.72 -23.56
N GLY A 408 3.96 -9.85 -23.13
CA GLY A 408 5.26 -9.67 -23.77
C GLY A 408 5.25 -8.78 -25.01
N TYR A 409 4.18 -8.02 -25.28
CA TYR A 409 4.12 -7.19 -26.49
C TYR A 409 4.76 -5.81 -26.32
N MET A 410 4.54 -5.17 -25.18
CA MET A 410 5.10 -3.85 -24.91
C MET A 410 5.23 -3.60 -23.41
N THR A 411 6.28 -2.92 -22.98
CA THR A 411 6.54 -2.57 -21.59
C THR A 411 6.47 -1.07 -21.38
N LEU A 412 5.59 -0.62 -20.47
CA LEU A 412 5.53 0.76 -20.05
C LEU A 412 6.31 0.93 -18.75
N THR A 413 7.34 1.78 -18.77
CA THR A 413 8.09 2.11 -17.54
C THR A 413 7.30 3.11 -16.70
N ASP A 414 7.58 3.12 -15.38
CA ASP A 414 7.18 4.25 -14.56
C ASP A 414 7.82 5.54 -15.08
N ALA A 415 7.12 6.66 -14.90
CA ALA A 415 7.64 7.96 -15.26
C ALA A 415 8.96 8.22 -14.51
N GLN A 416 10.07 7.91 -15.12
CA GLN A 416 11.40 8.26 -14.63
C GLN A 416 11.71 9.70 -15.05
N GLU A 417 12.46 10.40 -14.22
CA GLU A 417 13.09 11.64 -14.66
C GLU A 417 14.12 11.27 -15.73
N ASN A 418 13.74 11.46 -16.99
CA ASN A 418 14.70 11.41 -18.06
C ASN A 418 15.53 12.69 -17.98
N PRO A 419 16.83 12.61 -17.65
CA PRO A 419 17.67 13.79 -17.54
C PRO A 419 17.72 14.51 -18.88
N ALA A 420 17.87 15.82 -18.82
CA ALA A 420 18.08 16.62 -20.01
C ALA A 420 19.37 16.16 -20.74
N ARG A 421 19.36 16.27 -22.06
CA ARG A 421 20.52 15.89 -22.91
C ARG A 421 20.82 17.00 -23.90
N ILE A 422 22.11 17.21 -24.13
CA ILE A 422 22.57 18.16 -25.15
C ILE A 422 23.62 17.52 -26.06
N MET A 423 23.71 18.03 -27.27
CA MET A 423 24.79 17.79 -28.23
C MET A 423 25.01 19.06 -29.02
N PHE A 424 26.25 19.49 -29.17
CA PHE A 424 26.58 20.63 -30.03
C PHE A 424 26.52 20.24 -31.49
N CYS A 425 25.88 21.11 -32.30
CA CYS A 425 25.72 20.90 -33.75
C CYS A 425 26.66 21.75 -34.59
N VAL A 426 27.40 22.64 -33.95
CA VAL A 426 28.35 23.55 -34.61
C VAL A 426 29.80 23.12 -34.30
N SER A 427 30.73 23.44 -35.21
CA SER A 427 32.13 23.22 -34.98
C SER A 427 32.67 24.10 -33.84
N ARG A 428 33.83 23.73 -33.27
CA ARG A 428 34.47 24.57 -32.25
C ARG A 428 34.81 25.97 -32.77
N ASP A 429 35.19 26.07 -34.04
CA ASP A 429 35.57 27.35 -34.67
C ASP A 429 34.33 28.24 -34.91
N ASP A 430 33.20 27.68 -35.31
CA ASP A 430 31.95 28.43 -35.47
C ASP A 430 31.38 28.86 -34.12
N LEU A 431 31.57 28.04 -33.09
CA LEU A 431 31.19 28.40 -31.72
C LEU A 431 31.98 29.61 -31.20
N TYR A 432 33.27 29.73 -31.57
CA TYR A 432 34.12 30.86 -31.22
C TYR A 432 33.61 32.18 -31.85
N LYS A 433 33.11 32.14 -33.09
CA LYS A 433 32.52 33.29 -33.77
C LYS A 433 31.19 33.77 -33.12
N LEU A 434 30.39 32.85 -32.61
CA LEU A 434 29.14 33.15 -31.91
C LEU A 434 29.35 33.72 -30.51
N ARG A 435 30.48 33.39 -29.85
CA ARG A 435 30.87 33.88 -28.51
C ARG A 435 31.10 35.38 -28.48
N VAL A 436 31.66 35.94 -29.51
CA VAL A 436 32.05 37.38 -29.57
C VAL A 436 30.85 38.32 -29.57
N GLN A 437 29.63 37.84 -29.77
CA GLN A 437 28.48 38.69 -29.96
C GLN A 437 27.56 38.89 -28.73
N ARG A 438 27.67 38.05 -27.67
CA ARG A 438 26.77 38.13 -26.50
C ARG A 438 27.39 37.48 -25.25
N ASP A 439 27.78 38.33 -24.30
CA ASP A 439 28.48 37.90 -23.05
C ASP A 439 27.76 36.83 -22.24
N GLU A 440 26.41 36.92 -22.12
CA GLU A 440 25.62 35.94 -21.35
C GLU A 440 25.65 34.53 -21.97
N LEU A 441 25.50 34.43 -23.29
CA LEU A 441 25.54 33.13 -23.98
C LEU A 441 26.96 32.56 -23.99
N ASP A 442 27.99 33.40 -24.10
CA ASP A 442 29.40 32.96 -24.02
C ASP A 442 29.71 32.35 -22.64
N HIS A 443 29.35 33.07 -21.56
CA HIS A 443 29.48 32.54 -20.21
C HIS A 443 28.78 31.19 -20.01
N PHE A 444 27.55 31.09 -20.50
CA PHE A 444 26.74 29.88 -20.39
C PHE A 444 27.34 28.71 -21.19
N ILE A 445 27.76 28.94 -22.43
CA ILE A 445 28.45 27.95 -23.26
C ILE A 445 29.74 27.46 -22.64
N ARG A 446 30.54 28.35 -22.08
CA ARG A 446 31.77 27.95 -21.35
C ARG A 446 31.46 27.07 -20.16
N THR A 447 30.43 27.38 -19.42
CA THR A 447 29.98 26.56 -18.28
C THR A 447 29.61 25.14 -18.75
N LEU A 448 28.80 25.00 -19.83
CA LEU A 448 28.44 23.72 -20.41
C LEU A 448 29.67 22.90 -20.83
N LEU A 449 30.61 23.53 -21.56
CA LEU A 449 31.82 22.86 -22.04
C LEU A 449 32.79 22.47 -20.93
N ARG A 450 32.76 23.18 -19.78
CA ARG A 450 33.57 22.86 -18.59
C ARG A 450 33.00 21.67 -17.83
N LEU A 451 31.67 21.58 -17.74
CA LEU A 451 30.99 20.55 -16.97
C LEU A 451 30.86 19.22 -17.73
N TYR A 452 30.67 19.29 -19.06
CA TYR A 452 30.33 18.10 -19.85
C TYR A 452 31.29 17.87 -21.00
N ASN A 453 32.08 16.80 -20.91
CA ASN A 453 32.99 16.39 -21.98
C ASN A 453 32.25 15.54 -23.03
N GLY A 454 32.71 15.61 -24.30
CA GLY A 454 32.15 14.80 -25.40
C GLY A 454 30.83 15.31 -26.01
N VAL A 455 30.38 16.50 -25.63
CA VAL A 455 29.12 17.12 -26.12
C VAL A 455 29.10 17.46 -27.62
N PHE A 456 30.23 17.41 -28.30
CA PHE A 456 30.35 17.60 -29.76
C PHE A 456 30.17 16.31 -30.57
N THR A 457 30.32 15.15 -29.94
CA THR A 457 30.32 13.86 -30.62
C THR A 457 29.06 13.05 -30.37
N GLU A 458 28.48 13.20 -29.20
CA GLU A 458 27.30 12.45 -28.80
C GLU A 458 26.40 13.25 -27.84
N PHE A 459 25.15 12.78 -27.65
CA PHE A 459 24.26 13.33 -26.65
C PHE A 459 24.77 13.03 -25.24
N ARG A 460 25.07 14.07 -24.46
CA ARG A 460 25.46 13.97 -23.06
C ARG A 460 24.29 14.34 -22.15
N GLN A 461 24.11 13.57 -21.11
CA GLN A 461 23.20 13.92 -20.02
C GLN A 461 23.71 15.13 -19.29
N ILE A 462 22.81 16.05 -18.96
CA ILE A 462 23.09 17.25 -18.17
C ILE A 462 22.15 17.34 -16.99
N ASP A 463 22.64 17.97 -15.91
CA ASP A 463 21.83 18.33 -14.75
C ASP A 463 21.61 19.85 -14.78
N GLU A 464 20.37 20.27 -14.97
CA GLU A 464 20.00 21.68 -15.04
C GLU A 464 20.22 22.41 -13.72
N GLY A 465 20.17 21.69 -12.57
CA GLY A 465 20.47 22.21 -11.23
C GLY A 465 21.98 22.43 -11.03
N GLU A 466 22.80 21.48 -11.47
CA GLU A 466 24.26 21.61 -11.47
C GLU A 466 24.71 22.79 -12.32
N ILE A 467 24.17 22.91 -13.55
CA ILE A 467 24.46 24.05 -14.43
C ILE A 467 24.05 25.39 -13.78
N ALA A 468 22.90 25.42 -13.11
CA ALA A 468 22.44 26.61 -12.39
C ALA A 468 23.43 27.03 -11.29
N THR A 469 23.91 26.07 -10.52
CA THR A 469 24.89 26.30 -9.45
C THR A 469 26.21 26.83 -10.00
N TRP A 470 26.75 26.28 -11.07
CA TRP A 470 28.03 26.66 -11.65
C TRP A 470 27.98 27.94 -12.50
N SER A 471 26.83 28.23 -13.12
CA SER A 471 26.64 29.44 -13.93
C SER A 471 26.21 30.66 -13.11
N GLY A 472 25.72 30.46 -11.88
CA GLY A 472 25.11 31.52 -11.06
C GLY A 472 23.70 31.93 -11.52
N TYR A 473 23.07 31.14 -12.41
CA TYR A 473 21.70 31.37 -12.89
C TYR A 473 20.68 30.56 -12.11
N THR A 474 19.38 30.97 -12.23
CA THR A 474 18.29 30.12 -11.76
C THR A 474 18.07 28.95 -12.74
N VAL A 475 17.53 27.83 -12.24
CA VAL A 475 17.19 26.64 -13.09
C VAL A 475 16.28 27.04 -14.25
N GLN A 476 15.33 27.95 -14.00
CA GLN A 476 14.44 28.45 -15.04
C GLN A 476 15.21 29.20 -16.14
N ARG A 477 16.17 30.03 -15.75
CA ARG A 477 17.03 30.75 -16.71
C ARG A 477 17.92 29.80 -17.51
N VAL A 478 18.43 28.75 -16.89
CA VAL A 478 19.20 27.70 -17.58
C VAL A 478 18.34 27.05 -18.66
N LYS A 479 17.10 26.69 -18.38
CA LYS A 479 16.16 26.11 -19.36
C LYS A 479 15.89 27.07 -20.53
N GLU A 480 15.73 28.36 -20.26
CA GLU A 480 15.54 29.37 -21.29
C GLU A 480 16.78 29.51 -22.19
N LEU A 481 17.97 29.53 -21.60
CA LEU A 481 19.22 29.61 -22.36
C LEU A 481 19.46 28.36 -23.22
N LEU A 482 19.17 27.16 -22.70
CA LEU A 482 19.23 25.91 -23.47
C LEU A 482 18.26 25.93 -24.66
N LYS A 483 17.00 26.35 -24.45
CA LYS A 483 16.03 26.53 -25.54
C LYS A 483 16.51 27.54 -26.57
N ARG A 484 17.11 28.64 -26.14
CA ARG A 484 17.64 29.68 -27.04
C ARG A 484 18.81 29.15 -27.87
N LEU A 485 19.75 28.40 -27.28
CA LEU A 485 20.84 27.77 -28.03
C LEU A 485 20.29 26.72 -29.04
N TRP A 486 19.25 26.00 -28.68
CA TRP A 486 18.55 25.09 -29.59
C TRP A 486 17.88 25.83 -30.76
N GLN A 487 17.17 26.93 -30.52
CA GLN A 487 16.57 27.77 -31.56
C GLN A 487 17.61 28.37 -32.51
N LEU A 488 18.80 28.72 -31.97
CA LEU A 488 19.94 29.20 -32.75
C LEU A 488 20.69 28.06 -33.48
N ARG A 489 20.21 26.80 -33.38
CA ARG A 489 20.83 25.60 -33.95
C ARG A 489 22.28 25.36 -33.50
N VAL A 490 22.66 25.91 -32.35
CA VAL A 490 23.99 25.71 -31.73
C VAL A 490 24.07 24.35 -31.08
N ILE A 491 22.97 23.93 -30.43
CA ILE A 491 22.84 22.62 -29.78
C ILE A 491 21.57 21.92 -30.22
N ARG A 492 21.58 20.58 -30.14
CA ARG A 492 20.35 19.78 -29.96
C ARG A 492 20.11 19.67 -28.47
N TYR A 493 18.91 19.99 -28.02
CA TYR A 493 18.50 19.95 -26.62
C TYR A 493 17.26 19.11 -26.46
N VAL A 494 17.35 18.09 -25.65
CA VAL A 494 16.22 17.28 -25.20
C VAL A 494 15.97 17.68 -23.75
N PRO A 495 14.89 18.37 -23.44
CA PRO A 495 14.58 18.80 -22.07
C PRO A 495 14.34 17.60 -21.16
N SER A 496 14.65 17.76 -19.88
CA SER A 496 14.23 16.78 -18.87
C SER A 496 12.71 16.64 -18.90
N ASN A 497 12.23 15.42 -18.95
CA ASN A 497 10.81 15.12 -18.88
C ASN A 497 10.54 13.95 -17.95
N ARG A 498 9.33 13.91 -17.41
CA ARG A 498 8.83 12.82 -16.57
C ARG A 498 7.86 11.93 -17.35
N SER A 499 8.07 11.78 -18.64
CA SER A 499 7.23 10.90 -19.44
C SER A 499 7.67 9.46 -19.31
N PRO A 500 6.73 8.51 -19.16
CA PRO A 500 7.04 7.10 -19.27
C PRO A 500 7.66 6.78 -20.63
N ILE A 501 8.51 5.75 -20.65
CA ILE A 501 9.02 5.17 -21.89
C ILE A 501 8.21 3.91 -22.17
N LEU A 502 7.70 3.80 -23.37
CA LEU A 502 7.08 2.58 -23.87
C LEU A 502 8.10 1.84 -24.75
N PHE A 503 8.41 0.62 -24.37
CA PHE A 503 9.24 -0.30 -25.14
C PHE A 503 8.32 -1.22 -25.93
N MET A 504 8.64 -1.44 -27.20
CA MET A 504 8.08 -2.53 -27.98
C MET A 504 8.96 -3.76 -27.74
N ASP A 505 8.47 -4.75 -27.01
CA ASP A 505 9.23 -5.96 -26.69
C ASP A 505 9.30 -6.89 -27.91
N GLU A 506 8.26 -6.85 -28.76
CA GLU A 506 8.16 -7.54 -30.04
C GLU A 506 7.82 -6.58 -31.18
N GLU A 507 7.91 -7.03 -32.42
CA GLU A 507 7.45 -6.31 -33.60
C GLU A 507 5.94 -6.08 -33.56
N ARG A 508 5.45 -5.03 -34.24
CA ARG A 508 4.02 -4.79 -34.36
C ARG A 508 3.35 -5.92 -35.11
N LEU A 509 2.47 -6.64 -34.43
CA LEU A 509 1.63 -7.69 -35.01
C LEU A 509 0.35 -7.12 -35.63
N PRO A 510 -0.21 -7.78 -36.66
CA PRO A 510 -1.58 -7.55 -37.11
C PRO A 510 -2.56 -7.84 -35.97
N ARG A 511 -3.71 -7.14 -35.94
CA ARG A 511 -4.73 -7.32 -34.90
C ARG A 511 -5.20 -8.77 -34.76
N ALA A 512 -5.29 -9.51 -35.85
CA ALA A 512 -5.73 -10.91 -35.85
C ALA A 512 -4.76 -11.82 -35.08
N ASP A 513 -3.47 -11.50 -35.15
CA ASP A 513 -2.40 -12.32 -34.59
C ASP A 513 -2.07 -11.96 -33.14
N LEU A 514 -2.69 -10.88 -32.61
CA LEU A 514 -2.51 -10.47 -31.23
C LEU A 514 -3.25 -11.44 -30.29
N TYR A 515 -2.48 -12.28 -29.60
CA TYR A 515 -2.99 -13.29 -28.67
C TYR A 515 -2.82 -12.86 -27.22
N ILE A 516 -3.91 -12.78 -26.49
CA ILE A 516 -3.91 -12.54 -25.03
C ILE A 516 -4.16 -13.86 -24.34
N ALA A 517 -3.19 -14.34 -23.59
CA ALA A 517 -3.25 -15.64 -22.93
C ALA A 517 -4.41 -15.69 -21.91
N PRO A 518 -5.23 -16.76 -21.89
CA PRO A 518 -6.33 -16.90 -20.92
C PRO A 518 -5.85 -16.80 -19.46
N GLU A 519 -4.64 -17.26 -19.16
CA GLU A 519 -4.03 -17.22 -17.84
C GLU A 519 -3.81 -15.78 -17.37
N THR A 520 -3.38 -14.90 -18.26
CA THR A 520 -3.12 -13.48 -17.94
C THR A 520 -4.37 -12.62 -17.92
N TYR A 521 -5.46 -13.04 -18.58
CA TYR A 521 -6.70 -12.29 -18.67
C TYR A 521 -7.84 -12.95 -17.88
N LYS A 522 -8.38 -14.11 -18.35
CA LYS A 522 -9.55 -14.75 -17.75
C LYS A 522 -9.32 -15.16 -16.30
N ARG A 523 -8.21 -15.83 -16.03
CA ARG A 523 -7.89 -16.30 -14.67
C ARG A 523 -7.72 -15.15 -13.69
N ARG A 524 -7.05 -14.07 -14.11
CA ARG A 524 -6.93 -12.87 -13.27
C ARG A 524 -8.27 -12.17 -13.07
N GLN A 525 -9.11 -12.12 -14.10
CA GLN A 525 -10.44 -11.55 -14.01
C GLN A 525 -11.31 -12.31 -13.00
N GLU A 526 -11.28 -13.65 -13.02
CA GLU A 526 -11.96 -14.51 -12.05
C GLU A 526 -11.50 -14.23 -10.62
N LEU A 527 -10.19 -14.26 -10.38
CA LEU A 527 -9.63 -13.99 -9.06
C LEU A 527 -9.91 -12.58 -8.54
N MET A 528 -9.89 -11.57 -9.41
CA MET A 528 -10.25 -10.21 -9.01
C MET A 528 -11.74 -10.13 -8.65
N ARG A 529 -12.60 -10.81 -9.42
CA ARG A 529 -14.03 -10.91 -9.10
C ARG A 529 -14.27 -11.58 -7.75
N GLU A 530 -13.64 -12.72 -7.49
CA GLU A 530 -13.71 -13.41 -6.20
C GLU A 530 -13.28 -12.49 -5.03
N ARG A 531 -12.22 -11.71 -5.20
CA ARG A 531 -11.77 -10.75 -4.17
C ARG A 531 -12.79 -9.66 -3.91
N PHE A 532 -13.38 -9.09 -4.96
CA PHE A 532 -14.43 -8.10 -4.81
C PHE A 532 -15.68 -8.68 -4.14
N GLU A 533 -16.08 -9.88 -4.52
CA GLU A 533 -17.21 -10.59 -3.90
C GLU A 533 -16.97 -10.84 -2.41
N HIS A 534 -15.77 -11.28 -2.03
CA HIS A 534 -15.40 -11.44 -0.63
C HIS A 534 -15.42 -10.12 0.14
N MET A 535 -14.93 -9.02 -0.47
CA MET A 535 -14.96 -7.71 0.17
C MET A 535 -16.39 -7.18 0.33
N LEU A 536 -17.25 -7.34 -0.67
CA LEU A 536 -18.67 -6.98 -0.60
C LEU A 536 -19.41 -7.83 0.44
N ALA A 537 -19.17 -9.13 0.46
CA ALA A 537 -19.75 -10.04 1.46
C ALA A 537 -19.30 -9.68 2.88
N TYR A 538 -18.05 -9.29 3.08
CA TYR A 538 -17.56 -8.80 4.36
C TYR A 538 -18.25 -7.50 4.79
N ALA A 539 -18.43 -6.56 3.86
CA ALA A 539 -19.12 -5.31 4.12
C ALA A 539 -20.60 -5.52 4.50
N ALA A 540 -21.28 -6.40 3.78
CA ALA A 540 -22.69 -6.73 4.00
C ALA A 540 -22.93 -7.70 5.17
N ASN A 541 -21.88 -8.27 5.78
CA ASN A 541 -22.03 -9.23 6.86
C ASN A 541 -22.54 -8.55 8.14
N GLU A 542 -23.65 -9.06 8.70
CA GLU A 542 -24.29 -8.55 9.94
C GLU A 542 -24.34 -9.60 11.06
N THR A 543 -23.98 -10.85 10.79
CA THR A 543 -24.20 -11.96 11.72
C THR A 543 -22.93 -12.58 12.26
N ARG A 544 -21.90 -12.73 11.44
CA ARG A 544 -20.66 -13.41 11.80
C ARG A 544 -19.62 -12.41 12.34
N CYS A 545 -18.87 -12.82 13.36
CA CYS A 545 -17.75 -12.04 13.87
C CYS A 545 -16.81 -11.58 12.75
N ARG A 546 -16.51 -10.28 12.69
CA ARG A 546 -15.69 -9.71 11.62
C ARG A 546 -14.26 -10.24 11.60
N SER A 547 -13.64 -10.42 12.77
CA SER A 547 -12.32 -11.02 12.89
C SER A 547 -12.34 -12.46 12.38
N ALA A 548 -13.34 -13.25 12.79
CA ALA A 548 -13.48 -14.62 12.35
C ALA A 548 -13.69 -14.77 10.83
N VAL A 549 -14.37 -13.81 10.18
CA VAL A 549 -14.47 -13.79 8.72
C VAL A 549 -13.12 -13.56 8.06
N LEU A 550 -12.31 -12.61 8.57
CA LEU A 550 -10.96 -12.34 8.06
C LEU A 550 -10.02 -13.53 8.28
N GLU A 551 -10.00 -14.09 9.49
CA GLU A 551 -9.18 -15.26 9.84
C GLU A 551 -9.54 -16.48 8.95
N GLY A 552 -10.84 -16.74 8.74
CA GLY A 552 -11.31 -17.78 7.84
C GLY A 552 -10.90 -17.56 6.38
N TYR A 553 -10.93 -16.31 5.90
CA TYR A 553 -10.46 -15.96 4.56
C TYR A 553 -8.98 -16.31 4.34
N PHE A 554 -8.14 -16.11 5.35
CA PHE A 554 -6.73 -16.49 5.31
C PHE A 554 -6.47 -17.98 5.65
N GLY A 555 -7.52 -18.77 5.79
CA GLY A 555 -7.45 -20.22 5.94
C GLY A 555 -7.24 -20.70 7.37
N GLU A 556 -7.60 -19.92 8.40
CA GLU A 556 -7.71 -20.42 9.77
C GLU A 556 -9.01 -21.22 9.94
N GLY A 557 -8.91 -22.43 10.45
CA GLY A 557 -10.06 -23.28 10.73
C GLY A 557 -10.78 -22.85 12.00
N ALA A 558 -12.11 -22.72 11.94
CA ALA A 558 -13.02 -22.46 13.06
C ALA A 558 -12.58 -21.32 14.02
N PRO A 559 -12.35 -20.10 13.52
CA PRO A 559 -11.90 -18.99 14.36
C PRO A 559 -12.97 -18.60 15.39
N ALA A 560 -12.54 -18.31 16.61
CA ALA A 560 -13.42 -17.89 17.69
C ALA A 560 -13.94 -16.45 17.51
N ALA A 561 -15.10 -16.15 18.13
CA ALA A 561 -15.61 -14.78 18.15
C ALA A 561 -14.65 -13.86 18.92
N CYS A 562 -14.22 -12.74 18.30
CA CYS A 562 -13.24 -11.84 18.90
C CYS A 562 -13.78 -11.07 20.13
N GLY A 563 -15.08 -10.98 20.30
CA GLY A 563 -15.74 -10.31 21.42
C GLY A 563 -15.70 -8.77 21.38
N VAL A 564 -15.09 -8.17 20.36
CA VAL A 564 -14.74 -6.74 20.32
C VAL A 564 -15.14 -6.00 19.04
N CYS A 565 -15.49 -6.70 17.95
CA CYS A 565 -16.02 -6.08 16.75
C CYS A 565 -17.47 -5.59 16.93
N ASP A 566 -17.96 -4.78 16.00
CA ASP A 566 -19.32 -4.24 16.04
C ASP A 566 -20.40 -5.32 16.22
N ILE A 567 -20.30 -6.45 15.51
CA ILE A 567 -21.25 -7.57 15.58
C ILE A 567 -21.18 -8.26 16.95
N CYS A 568 -19.98 -8.57 17.46
CA CYS A 568 -19.84 -9.19 18.78
C CYS A 568 -20.37 -8.28 19.89
N LEU A 569 -20.18 -6.96 19.78
CA LEU A 569 -20.69 -6.00 20.73
C LEU A 569 -22.22 -5.86 20.65
N ALA A 570 -22.79 -5.94 19.43
CA ALA A 570 -24.24 -5.96 19.25
C ALA A 570 -24.87 -7.20 19.88
N HIS A 571 -24.29 -8.40 19.67
CA HIS A 571 -24.75 -9.64 20.31
C HIS A 571 -24.67 -9.57 21.86
N LYS A 572 -23.57 -9.01 22.41
CA LYS A 572 -23.45 -8.83 23.86
C LYS A 572 -24.52 -7.88 24.42
N ARG A 573 -24.86 -6.81 23.68
CA ARG A 573 -25.92 -5.87 24.08
C ARG A 573 -27.30 -6.53 24.00
N ALA A 574 -27.57 -7.28 22.94
CA ALA A 574 -28.83 -8.03 22.80
C ALA A 574 -29.00 -9.07 23.90
N GLY A 575 -27.96 -9.86 24.20
CA GLY A 575 -27.98 -10.84 25.29
C GLY A 575 -28.16 -10.20 26.67
N LYS A 576 -27.54 -9.01 26.92
CA LYS A 576 -27.79 -8.27 28.17
C LYS A 576 -29.20 -7.74 28.24
N ARG A 577 -29.80 -7.27 27.15
CA ARG A 577 -31.21 -6.85 27.11
C ARG A 577 -32.15 -8.03 27.35
N GLN A 578 -31.89 -9.19 26.79
CA GLN A 578 -32.67 -10.42 27.06
C GLN A 578 -32.50 -10.89 28.51
N ALA A 579 -31.27 -10.88 29.03
CA ALA A 579 -31.02 -11.24 30.44
C ALA A 579 -31.66 -10.23 31.43
N GLN A 580 -31.69 -8.96 31.08
CA GLN A 580 -32.42 -7.93 31.87
C GLN A 580 -33.94 -7.99 31.66
N GLY A 581 -34.38 -8.50 30.50
CA GLY A 581 -35.79 -8.77 30.22
C GLY A 581 -36.32 -10.06 30.90
N CYS A 582 -35.40 -10.98 31.28
CA CYS A 582 -35.78 -12.23 31.96
C CYS A 582 -35.70 -12.17 33.50
N ALA A 583 -35.15 -11.09 34.05
CA ALA A 583 -35.09 -10.87 35.51
C ALA A 583 -36.05 -9.74 35.89
N THR A 584 -37.29 -10.04 35.99
CA THR A 584 -38.32 -9.72 36.96
C THR A 584 -39.72 -9.81 36.36
N PRO A 585 -40.53 -10.78 36.71
CA PRO A 585 -41.99 -10.60 36.69
C PRO A 585 -42.41 -9.94 37.99
N SER A 586 -43.12 -8.84 37.95
CA SER A 586 -43.86 -8.33 39.06
C SER A 586 -43.50 -6.96 39.68
N ALA A 587 -43.55 -5.90 38.93
CA ALA A 587 -44.04 -4.62 39.47
C ALA A 587 -44.64 -3.76 38.34
N ASP A 588 -44.16 -3.89 37.11
CA ASP A 588 -44.58 -3.07 35.97
C ASP A 588 -45.86 -3.57 35.28
N GLY A 589 -46.21 -4.87 35.38
CA GLY A 589 -47.44 -5.39 34.78
C GLY A 589 -48.71 -4.76 35.30
N GLY A 590 -48.70 -4.40 36.58
CA GLY A 590 -49.82 -3.69 37.21
C GLY A 590 -49.94 -2.23 36.79
N LEU A 591 -48.83 -1.53 36.60
CA LEU A 591 -48.80 -0.14 36.16
C LEU A 591 -49.19 -0.02 34.67
N ARG A 592 -48.71 -0.91 33.85
CA ARG A 592 -48.99 -0.97 32.41
C ARG A 592 -50.49 -1.23 32.15
N GLU A 593 -51.09 -2.17 32.85
CA GLU A 593 -52.53 -2.46 32.72
C GLU A 593 -53.36 -1.27 33.24
N LYS A 594 -52.95 -0.62 34.31
CA LYS A 594 -53.61 0.60 34.82
C LYS A 594 -53.53 1.77 33.82
N LEU A 595 -52.37 1.96 33.19
CA LEU A 595 -52.19 2.96 32.12
C LEU A 595 -53.05 2.64 30.90
N ARG A 596 -53.14 1.37 30.47
CA ARG A 596 -54.00 0.93 29.39
C ARG A 596 -55.48 1.17 29.71
N GLN A 597 -55.88 0.86 30.93
CA GLN A 597 -57.26 1.10 31.42
C GLN A 597 -57.57 2.59 31.54
N ARG A 598 -56.61 3.41 31.90
CA ARG A 598 -56.78 4.87 31.92
C ARG A 598 -56.89 5.44 30.50
N LEU A 599 -56.04 5.01 29.59
CA LEU A 599 -56.06 5.43 28.18
C LEU A 599 -57.29 4.94 27.40
N SER A 600 -57.95 3.87 27.83
CA SER A 600 -59.24 3.43 27.26
C SER A 600 -60.42 4.37 27.58
N ARG A 601 -60.24 5.25 28.59
CA ARG A 601 -61.27 6.27 28.98
C ARG A 601 -61.10 7.58 28.21
N GLY A 602 -60.04 7.70 27.42
CA GLY A 602 -59.73 8.86 26.58
C GLY A 602 -58.25 9.20 26.53
N ALA A 603 -57.82 9.90 25.47
CA ALA A 603 -56.48 10.37 25.32
C ALA A 603 -56.09 11.36 26.42
N ALA A 604 -54.86 11.24 26.93
CA ALA A 604 -54.38 12.05 28.05
C ALA A 604 -52.97 12.59 27.75
N ASP A 605 -52.63 13.72 28.38
CA ASP A 605 -51.29 14.28 28.30
C ASP A 605 -50.29 13.43 29.09
N PRO A 606 -49.06 13.18 28.58
CA PRO A 606 -48.04 12.42 29.30
C PRO A 606 -47.74 12.96 30.71
N HIS A 607 -47.79 14.27 30.91
CA HIS A 607 -47.57 14.91 32.23
C HIS A 607 -48.76 14.70 33.19
N GLU A 608 -50.00 14.72 32.64
CA GLU A 608 -51.18 14.40 33.44
C GLU A 608 -51.17 12.95 33.92
N LEU A 609 -50.76 12.01 33.01
CA LEU A 609 -50.60 10.60 33.36
C LEU A 609 -49.51 10.39 34.43
N ALA A 610 -48.39 11.14 34.35
CA ALA A 610 -47.34 11.08 35.36
C ALA A 610 -47.79 11.60 36.72
N ALA A 611 -48.70 12.58 36.75
CA ALA A 611 -49.25 13.13 37.99
C ALA A 611 -50.38 12.26 38.61
N GLU A 612 -51.15 11.54 37.77
CA GLU A 612 -52.29 10.71 38.21
C GLU A 612 -51.84 9.37 38.84
N PHE A 613 -50.69 8.86 38.45
CA PHE A 613 -50.15 7.62 38.98
C PHE A 613 -48.98 7.90 39.95
N SER A 614 -49.11 7.42 41.19
CA SER A 614 -48.10 7.55 42.25
C SER A 614 -46.89 6.61 42.03
N GLY A 615 -46.17 6.82 40.95
CA GLY A 615 -44.95 6.07 40.61
C GLY A 615 -43.81 7.03 40.24
N GLU A 616 -42.57 6.53 40.20
CA GLU A 616 -41.47 7.32 39.67
C GLU A 616 -41.74 7.70 38.20
N ALA A 617 -41.63 8.98 37.85
CA ALA A 617 -41.92 9.49 36.51
C ALA A 617 -41.16 8.72 35.40
N GLN A 618 -40.01 8.13 35.74
CA GLN A 618 -39.23 7.25 34.83
C GLN A 618 -39.93 5.91 34.55
N GLN A 619 -40.65 5.32 35.52
CA GLN A 619 -41.38 4.05 35.34
C GLN A 619 -42.61 4.25 34.47
N ILE A 620 -43.36 5.35 34.69
CA ILE A 620 -44.51 5.72 33.86
C ILE A 620 -44.09 6.03 32.42
N GLY A 621 -43.01 6.81 32.25
CA GLY A 621 -42.44 7.12 30.93
C GLY A 621 -41.91 5.89 30.19
N ARG A 622 -41.48 4.85 30.91
CA ARG A 622 -41.05 3.57 30.31
C ARG A 622 -42.26 2.74 29.87
N ALA A 623 -43.26 2.60 30.73
CA ALA A 623 -44.47 1.85 30.41
C ALA A 623 -45.27 2.48 29.25
N LEU A 624 -45.31 3.81 29.16
CA LEU A 624 -45.91 4.52 28.02
C LEU A 624 -45.15 4.31 26.73
N ARG A 625 -43.81 4.33 26.75
CA ARG A 625 -42.98 4.00 25.56
C ARG A 625 -43.21 2.57 25.07
N GLU A 626 -43.30 1.61 25.97
CA GLU A 626 -43.59 0.22 25.62
C GLU A 626 -44.96 0.07 24.95
N LEU A 627 -46.01 0.76 25.44
CA LEU A 627 -47.33 0.77 24.81
C LEU A 627 -47.34 1.45 23.43
N LEU A 628 -46.53 2.47 23.22
CA LEU A 628 -46.34 3.13 21.92
C LEU A 628 -45.57 2.27 20.95
N ASP A 629 -44.46 1.64 21.37
CA ASP A 629 -43.62 0.78 20.57
C ASP A 629 -44.33 -0.51 20.13
N GLU A 630 -45.24 -1.03 20.95
CA GLU A 630 -46.09 -2.17 20.62
C GLU A 630 -47.31 -1.80 19.75
N GLY A 631 -47.50 -0.51 19.48
CA GLY A 631 -48.61 -0.04 18.64
C GLY A 631 -49.99 -0.10 19.31
N ILE A 632 -50.03 -0.37 20.65
CA ILE A 632 -51.25 -0.40 21.45
C ILE A 632 -51.77 1.02 21.75
N ALA A 633 -50.83 1.96 21.91
CA ALA A 633 -51.11 3.38 22.04
C ALA A 633 -50.56 4.17 20.85
N GLY A 634 -51.09 5.38 20.64
CA GLY A 634 -50.64 6.30 19.60
C GLY A 634 -50.71 7.75 20.08
N THR A 635 -49.87 8.61 19.49
CA THR A 635 -49.86 10.04 19.79
C THR A 635 -50.76 10.78 18.80
N GLY A 636 -51.74 11.54 19.32
CA GLY A 636 -52.61 12.41 18.53
C GLY A 636 -51.90 13.67 18.05
N ARG A 637 -52.53 14.42 17.11
CA ARG A 637 -52.00 15.71 16.62
C ARG A 637 -51.87 16.80 17.69
N ASP A 638 -52.56 16.62 18.78
CA ASP A 638 -52.57 17.47 20.00
C ASP A 638 -51.51 17.08 21.04
N GLY A 639 -50.66 16.11 20.72
CA GLY A 639 -49.61 15.60 21.61
C GLY A 639 -50.09 14.63 22.70
N LYS A 640 -51.40 14.35 22.78
CA LYS A 640 -51.97 13.40 23.74
C LYS A 640 -51.79 11.96 23.30
N ILE A 641 -51.60 11.06 24.28
CA ILE A 641 -51.49 9.63 24.06
C ILE A 641 -52.86 8.98 24.25
N GLY A 642 -53.31 8.18 23.31
CA GLY A 642 -54.55 7.40 23.35
C GLY A 642 -54.34 5.99 22.87
N LEU A 643 -55.27 5.08 23.16
CA LEU A 643 -55.28 3.75 22.57
C LEU A 643 -55.61 3.84 21.06
N LYS A 644 -54.95 3.02 20.24
CA LYS A 644 -55.26 2.87 18.83
C LYS A 644 -56.43 1.92 18.64
#